data_154ef387c48ac6a552d8db32e32d59e6
#
_entry.id   154ef387c48ac6a552d8db32e32d59e6
#
_cell.length_a   1.000
_cell.length_b   1.000
_cell.length_c   1.000
_cell.angle_alpha   90.00
_cell.angle_beta   90.00
_cell.angle_gamma   90.00
#
_symmetry.space_group_name_H-M   'P 1'
#
loop_
_entity.id
_entity.type
_entity.pdbx_description
1 polymer ?
#
loop_
_entity_poly.entity_id
_entity_poly.type
_entity_poly.pdbx_seq_one_letter_code
_entity_poly.pdbx_strand_id
1 'polypeptide(L)'
;IDLVRYAIHEERAHFVAALAKGFCKLAIKPNKEKRIALILANYPTKDGRIGNGVGLDTPASTVTILNALADANYPINGIPETGNALIETLLGSVTNNPNTLHHLGCWQSLSVEDYKTYFSALPKASQDAVLARWGEPEADHKCRVQNGQARIMLAGIRLGQTFVGIQPARGFNLDLAANYHDPDLIPPHSYLAYYFWLRHVYKVDAIIHVGKHGNLEWLPGKGSALSEQCWPDIALGPMPHFYPFIVNDPGEGSQAKRRTQAVIIDHLMPPMTRAESYGELAELENLVDEYYQAMGMDERRENWLKEQILKLVQETHVLDELGLEDGEDETVLAELDTYLCEIKESQIRHGLHRLGQLPETQKLADTLVALLRLPRGTTKEAQGIIHSLAEDFGFLTSQDGMLDFDPMQAIAEPWVREKPQVLARLIESDWRTHADTKERLELYAQQLIVKHLLECEGVVLLPEHPSTQVLLTYAKHSLLVALKDSERDEIAAIIKGLAGQFVAPGPSGAPTRGRLDTLPTGRNFFSVDNRAIPSKAAWALGEKSAQALILRHLQEHGDYPKELGLSVWGTATMRTGGDDIAQAFALMGVRPIWAAGSNRVTDFEVLSCMLLGRPRVDVTLRVSGFFRDAFASVMQLYDAAVQAVVDYEEPGKGNLIRQNVLQRQQELQTQGMSKIEARQAASYRVFGSKPGAYGAGLQGLIDERCWDTKADLAEAYVNWGGFAYGAKHLKGEGVEAKAAFEHRLSRLEVVVQNQDNREHDILDSDDYYQFQGGMANAVTLLAEKAPEIYLNDHSNPSVPKIRTLKEELNRVVRSRVLNPKWIEAMQEHGYKGAFEMAASIDYL
;
A
#
# COMPACT_ATOMS: atom_id res chain seq x y z
N ILE A 1 -1.28 48.23 -4.59
CA ILE A 1 -1.22 47.12 -5.58
C ILE A 1 0.11 46.45 -5.31
N ASP A 2 0.08 45.28 -4.71
CA ASP A 2 1.28 44.47 -4.48
C ASP A 2 1.76 43.95 -5.84
N LEU A 3 2.92 44.38 -6.27
CA LEU A 3 3.56 43.89 -7.49
C LEU A 3 4.24 42.58 -7.21
N VAL A 4 3.68 41.47 -7.71
CA VAL A 4 4.32 40.16 -7.68
C VAL A 4 5.49 40.17 -8.67
N ARG A 5 6.70 39.99 -8.16
CA ARG A 5 7.92 39.82 -8.95
C ARG A 5 8.39 38.38 -8.85
N TYR A 6 8.64 37.74 -9.98
CA TYR A 6 9.37 36.49 -10.03
C TYR A 6 10.87 36.76 -9.85
N ALA A 7 11.50 36.06 -8.93
CA ALA A 7 12.94 36.12 -8.71
C ALA A 7 13.53 34.72 -8.63
N ILE A 8 14.77 34.56 -9.08
CA ILE A 8 15.51 33.33 -8.93
C ILE A 8 15.81 33.11 -7.44
N HIS A 9 15.58 31.89 -6.95
CA HIS A 9 16.10 31.43 -5.69
C HIS A 9 17.50 30.83 -5.93
N GLU A 10 18.55 31.62 -5.65
CA GLU A 10 19.94 31.34 -6.06
C GLU A 10 20.41 29.94 -5.60
N GLU A 11 20.18 29.57 -4.35
CA GLU A 11 20.54 28.26 -3.81
C GLU A 11 19.90 27.12 -4.61
N ARG A 12 18.59 27.22 -4.90
CA ARG A 12 17.89 26.21 -5.72
C ARG A 12 18.39 26.19 -7.18
N ALA A 13 18.70 27.33 -7.74
CA ALA A 13 19.28 27.40 -9.08
C ALA A 13 20.65 26.69 -9.15
N HIS A 14 21.49 26.86 -8.13
CA HIS A 14 22.76 26.14 -8.03
C HIS A 14 22.56 24.62 -7.85
N PHE A 15 21.60 24.20 -7.02
CA PHE A 15 21.28 22.80 -6.82
C PHE A 15 20.81 22.13 -8.12
N VAL A 16 19.88 22.76 -8.83
CA VAL A 16 19.34 22.24 -10.10
C VAL A 16 20.44 22.19 -11.18
N ALA A 17 21.28 23.23 -11.28
CA ALA A 17 22.38 23.26 -12.21
C ALA A 17 23.43 22.14 -11.92
N ALA A 18 23.72 21.89 -10.65
CA ALA A 18 24.64 20.83 -10.24
C ALA A 18 24.04 19.43 -10.55
N LEU A 19 22.74 19.21 -10.31
CA LEU A 19 22.04 17.98 -10.65
C LEU A 19 22.03 17.75 -12.18
N ALA A 20 21.71 18.78 -12.98
CA ALA A 20 21.75 18.71 -14.44
C ALA A 20 23.17 18.37 -14.94
N LYS A 21 24.20 18.99 -14.34
CA LYS A 21 25.61 18.64 -14.64
C LYS A 21 25.90 17.16 -14.33
N GLY A 22 25.35 16.60 -13.27
CA GLY A 22 25.45 15.17 -12.94
C GLY A 22 24.90 14.28 -14.07
N PHE A 23 23.71 14.56 -14.57
CA PHE A 23 23.13 13.85 -15.71
C PHE A 23 23.91 14.03 -17.01
N CYS A 24 24.39 15.25 -17.30
CA CYS A 24 25.29 15.47 -18.44
C CYS A 24 26.58 14.65 -18.32
N LYS A 25 27.13 14.53 -17.11
CA LYS A 25 28.31 13.71 -16.87
C LYS A 25 28.03 12.22 -17.13
N LEU A 26 26.85 11.71 -16.70
CA LEU A 26 26.43 10.35 -17.02
C LEU A 26 26.35 10.10 -18.54
N ALA A 27 25.85 11.08 -19.31
CA ALA A 27 25.74 10.96 -20.76
C ALA A 27 27.09 10.92 -21.49
N ILE A 28 28.09 11.62 -20.96
CA ILE A 28 29.40 11.80 -21.64
C ILE A 28 30.42 10.76 -21.17
N LYS A 29 30.40 10.39 -19.89
CA LYS A 29 31.37 9.51 -19.26
C LYS A 29 31.23 8.08 -19.78
N PRO A 30 32.31 7.41 -20.25
CA PRO A 30 32.24 6.00 -20.63
C PRO A 30 31.84 5.10 -19.46
N ASN A 31 31.04 4.07 -19.72
CA ASN A 31 30.55 3.15 -18.68
C ASN A 31 31.70 2.53 -17.84
N LYS A 32 32.80 2.15 -18.47
CA LYS A 32 33.99 1.59 -17.80
C LYS A 32 34.68 2.51 -16.78
N GLU A 33 34.30 3.79 -16.75
CA GLU A 33 34.83 4.78 -15.82
C GLU A 33 33.83 5.22 -14.75
N LYS A 34 32.53 4.86 -14.94
CA LYS A 34 31.47 5.25 -14.02
C LYS A 34 31.54 4.46 -12.72
N ARG A 35 31.23 5.14 -11.63
CA ARG A 35 31.05 4.55 -10.31
C ARG A 35 29.60 4.62 -9.92
N ILE A 36 28.99 3.46 -9.67
CA ILE A 36 27.58 3.37 -9.29
C ILE A 36 27.48 2.83 -7.87
N ALA A 37 26.53 3.34 -7.11
CA ALA A 37 26.17 2.77 -5.81
C ALA A 37 24.74 2.21 -5.88
N LEU A 38 24.60 0.93 -5.53
CA LEU A 38 23.32 0.30 -5.25
C LEU A 38 23.13 0.30 -3.73
N ILE A 39 22.02 0.84 -3.25
CA ILE A 39 21.75 0.96 -1.81
C ILE A 39 20.49 0.17 -1.51
N LEU A 40 20.65 -0.94 -0.78
CA LEU A 40 19.56 -1.81 -0.37
C LEU A 40 18.80 -1.18 0.80
N ALA A 41 17.50 -1.12 0.71
CA ALA A 41 16.64 -0.69 1.81
C ALA A 41 16.85 -1.59 3.04
N ASN A 42 16.84 -0.98 4.23
CA ASN A 42 16.93 -1.69 5.50
C ASN A 42 16.02 -1.03 6.52
N TYR A 43 14.77 -1.40 6.45
CA TYR A 43 13.70 -0.87 7.28
C TYR A 43 12.67 -1.98 7.55
N PRO A 44 12.32 -2.28 8.81
CA PRO A 44 13.02 -1.88 10.04
C PRO A 44 14.51 -2.21 10.04
N THR A 45 15.28 -1.52 10.90
CA THR A 45 16.75 -1.59 10.89
C THR A 45 17.26 -2.86 11.60
N LYS A 46 17.06 -4.02 10.96
CA LYS A 46 17.48 -5.35 11.46
C LYS A 46 18.23 -6.10 10.35
N ASP A 47 19.15 -7.00 10.70
CA ASP A 47 19.91 -7.80 9.70
C ASP A 47 18.98 -8.71 8.88
N GLY A 48 17.92 -9.24 9.48
CA GLY A 48 16.88 -10.02 8.80
C GLY A 48 15.95 -9.18 7.89
N ARG A 49 16.16 -7.86 7.79
CA ARG A 49 15.35 -6.92 7.01
C ARG A 49 16.13 -6.18 5.93
N ILE A 50 17.35 -6.64 5.60
CA ILE A 50 18.15 -6.07 4.50
C ILE A 50 17.47 -6.40 3.17
N GLY A 51 17.33 -5.42 2.31
CA GLY A 51 16.62 -5.57 1.04
C GLY A 51 15.10 -5.60 1.22
N ASN A 52 14.55 -4.81 2.15
CA ASN A 52 13.10 -4.64 2.24
C ASN A 52 12.53 -4.16 0.91
N GLY A 53 11.42 -4.74 0.50
CA GLY A 53 10.74 -4.40 -0.75
C GLY A 53 9.51 -5.27 -0.90
N VAL A 54 8.34 -4.70 -0.59
CA VAL A 54 7.07 -5.43 -0.69
C VAL A 54 6.84 -5.87 -2.13
N GLY A 55 6.65 -7.16 -2.32
CA GLY A 55 6.40 -7.75 -3.64
C GLY A 55 7.63 -7.94 -4.54
N LEU A 56 8.82 -7.49 -4.13
CA LEU A 56 10.06 -7.60 -4.90
C LEU A 56 11.06 -8.56 -4.23
N ASP A 57 11.62 -9.48 -4.99
CA ASP A 57 12.83 -10.21 -4.59
C ASP A 57 14.03 -9.28 -4.77
N THR A 58 14.23 -8.40 -3.79
CA THR A 58 15.23 -7.32 -3.82
C THR A 58 16.65 -7.84 -3.97
N PRO A 59 17.11 -8.88 -3.23
CA PRO A 59 18.46 -9.41 -3.41
C PRO A 59 18.68 -9.99 -4.80
N ALA A 60 17.77 -10.81 -5.32
CA ALA A 60 17.91 -11.38 -6.66
C ALA A 60 17.85 -10.29 -7.74
N SER A 61 16.96 -9.32 -7.61
CA SER A 61 16.87 -8.16 -8.49
C SER A 61 18.15 -7.31 -8.48
N THR A 62 18.79 -7.18 -7.33
CA THR A 62 20.09 -6.49 -7.22
C THR A 62 21.17 -7.22 -8.01
N VAL A 63 21.22 -8.55 -7.93
CA VAL A 63 22.15 -9.36 -8.73
C VAL A 63 21.87 -9.21 -10.23
N THR A 64 20.58 -9.19 -10.62
CA THR A 64 20.19 -8.93 -12.02
C THR A 64 20.68 -7.56 -12.50
N ILE A 65 20.52 -6.51 -11.70
CA ILE A 65 21.03 -5.17 -12.04
C ILE A 65 22.58 -5.20 -12.17
N LEU A 66 23.28 -5.85 -11.26
CA LEU A 66 24.75 -5.96 -11.29
C LEU A 66 25.24 -6.67 -12.56
N ASN A 67 24.60 -7.76 -12.96
CA ASN A 67 24.91 -8.47 -14.20
C ASN A 67 24.66 -7.57 -15.42
N ALA A 68 23.51 -6.89 -15.47
CA ALA A 68 23.21 -5.97 -16.58
C ALA A 68 24.21 -4.80 -16.66
N LEU A 69 24.69 -4.30 -15.52
CA LEU A 69 25.77 -3.30 -15.50
C LEU A 69 27.08 -3.88 -16.04
N ALA A 70 27.45 -5.11 -15.67
CA ALA A 70 28.63 -5.78 -16.19
C ALA A 70 28.55 -5.97 -17.71
N ASP A 71 27.41 -6.45 -18.24
CA ASP A 71 27.13 -6.60 -19.66
C ASP A 71 27.20 -5.26 -20.41
N ALA A 72 26.83 -4.17 -19.74
CA ALA A 72 26.96 -2.81 -20.26
C ALA A 72 28.36 -2.20 -20.07
N ASN A 73 29.37 -3.00 -19.71
CA ASN A 73 30.78 -2.62 -19.54
C ASN A 73 31.00 -1.63 -18.36
N TYR A 74 30.23 -1.71 -17.28
CA TYR A 74 30.61 -1.03 -16.03
C TYR A 74 31.73 -1.81 -15.32
N PRO A 75 32.59 -1.15 -14.52
CA PRO A 75 33.74 -1.80 -13.91
C PRO A 75 33.36 -2.59 -12.66
N ILE A 76 32.73 -3.73 -12.86
CA ILE A 76 32.25 -4.63 -11.82
C ILE A 76 33.01 -5.95 -11.90
N ASN A 77 33.31 -6.54 -10.76
CA ASN A 77 33.86 -7.89 -10.65
C ASN A 77 33.41 -8.54 -9.33
N GLY A 78 33.41 -9.87 -9.32
CA GLY A 78 33.06 -10.62 -8.13
C GLY A 78 31.56 -10.52 -7.77
N ILE A 79 30.69 -10.47 -8.77
CA ILE A 79 29.22 -10.46 -8.57
C ILE A 79 28.83 -11.79 -7.90
N PRO A 80 28.10 -11.76 -6.78
CA PRO A 80 27.54 -12.98 -6.19
C PRO A 80 26.60 -13.70 -7.15
N GLU A 81 26.61 -15.02 -7.15
CA GLU A 81 25.82 -15.82 -8.09
C GLU A 81 24.29 -15.69 -7.83
N THR A 82 23.89 -15.51 -6.58
CA THR A 82 22.49 -15.46 -6.17
C THR A 82 22.22 -14.31 -5.21
N GLY A 83 20.95 -13.96 -5.05
CA GLY A 83 20.51 -13.00 -4.03
C GLY A 83 20.90 -13.43 -2.61
N ASN A 84 20.83 -14.72 -2.29
CA ASN A 84 21.26 -15.23 -0.99
C ASN A 84 22.77 -15.03 -0.78
N ALA A 85 23.59 -15.35 -1.76
CA ALA A 85 25.03 -15.14 -1.69
C ALA A 85 25.40 -13.64 -1.54
N LEU A 86 24.62 -12.74 -2.15
CA LEU A 86 24.78 -11.31 -1.94
C LEU A 86 24.51 -10.91 -0.49
N ILE A 87 23.41 -11.38 0.10
CA ILE A 87 23.07 -11.10 1.50
C ILE A 87 24.13 -11.68 2.45
N GLU A 88 24.58 -12.92 2.24
CA GLU A 88 25.65 -13.54 3.03
C GLU A 88 26.93 -12.72 3.00
N THR A 89 27.30 -12.21 1.80
CA THR A 89 28.47 -11.35 1.64
C THR A 89 28.33 -10.02 2.40
N LEU A 90 27.14 -9.41 2.38
CA LEU A 90 26.84 -8.19 3.12
C LEU A 90 26.87 -8.43 4.64
N LEU A 91 26.29 -9.51 5.11
CA LEU A 91 26.30 -9.92 6.53
C LEU A 91 27.69 -10.30 7.05
N GLY A 92 28.61 -10.65 6.18
CA GLY A 92 30.03 -10.89 6.51
C GLY A 92 30.82 -9.61 6.88
N SER A 93 30.19 -8.44 6.84
CA SER A 93 30.79 -7.14 7.21
C SER A 93 29.89 -6.36 8.16
N VAL A 94 30.37 -5.19 8.61
CA VAL A 94 29.57 -4.29 9.47
C VAL A 94 28.25 -3.95 8.80
N THR A 95 27.15 -4.14 9.55
CA THR A 95 25.77 -3.79 9.16
C THR A 95 25.24 -2.64 10.00
N ASN A 96 23.92 -2.46 10.04
CA ASN A 96 23.28 -1.53 10.98
C ASN A 96 23.13 -2.11 12.40
N ASN A 97 23.34 -3.41 12.57
CA ASN A 97 23.34 -4.06 13.88
C ASN A 97 24.55 -3.58 14.71
N PRO A 98 24.31 -2.90 15.87
CA PRO A 98 25.40 -2.37 16.69
C PRO A 98 26.42 -3.43 17.13
N ASN A 99 25.98 -4.66 17.32
CA ASN A 99 26.84 -5.77 17.74
C ASN A 99 27.89 -6.15 16.68
N THR A 100 27.64 -5.83 15.41
CA THR A 100 28.59 -6.16 14.31
C THR A 100 29.81 -5.23 14.30
N LEU A 101 29.72 -4.05 14.89
CA LEU A 101 30.74 -3.01 14.82
C LEU A 101 32.10 -3.47 15.34
N HIS A 102 32.13 -4.22 16.43
CA HIS A 102 33.39 -4.61 17.11
C HIS A 102 33.91 -5.97 16.66
N HIS A 103 33.12 -6.79 15.99
CA HIS A 103 33.46 -8.18 15.66
C HIS A 103 33.69 -8.41 14.17
N LEU A 104 33.09 -7.59 13.31
CA LEU A 104 33.19 -7.76 11.86
C LEU A 104 34.17 -6.73 11.24
N GLY A 105 34.72 -7.12 10.10
CA GLY A 105 35.47 -6.24 9.23
C GLY A 105 34.60 -5.16 8.60
N CYS A 106 35.18 -4.11 8.11
CA CYS A 106 34.50 -3.06 7.35
C CYS A 106 35.27 -2.76 6.08
N TRP A 107 34.59 -2.78 4.93
CA TRP A 107 35.24 -2.52 3.65
C TRP A 107 35.62 -1.05 3.46
N GLN A 108 34.85 -0.12 4.06
CA GLN A 108 35.06 1.31 3.95
C GLN A 108 34.64 2.04 5.23
N SER A 109 35.30 3.18 5.44
CA SER A 109 35.02 4.06 6.55
C SER A 109 35.37 5.50 6.16
N LEU A 110 34.79 6.49 6.84
CA LEU A 110 35.13 7.89 6.70
C LEU A 110 35.89 8.36 7.97
N SER A 111 37.04 9.01 7.82
CA SER A 111 37.72 9.61 8.98
C SER A 111 36.83 10.70 9.60
N VAL A 112 36.86 10.85 10.92
CA VAL A 112 36.10 11.93 11.58
C VAL A 112 36.59 13.30 11.16
N GLU A 113 37.89 13.42 10.83
CA GLU A 113 38.50 14.65 10.32
C GLU A 113 37.90 15.07 8.96
N ASP A 114 37.86 14.13 7.98
CA ASP A 114 37.23 14.38 6.69
C ASP A 114 35.73 14.66 6.87
N TYR A 115 35.05 13.87 7.73
CA TYR A 115 33.63 14.10 8.04
C TYR A 115 33.39 15.52 8.57
N LYS A 116 34.16 15.97 9.53
CA LYS A 116 34.03 17.33 10.10
C LYS A 116 34.24 18.40 9.01
N THR A 117 35.10 18.16 8.04
CA THR A 117 35.31 19.06 6.89
C THR A 117 34.01 19.22 6.09
N TYR A 118 33.32 18.11 5.76
CA TYR A 118 32.05 18.17 5.02
C TYR A 118 30.90 18.67 5.89
N PHE A 119 30.87 18.28 7.15
CA PHE A 119 29.85 18.70 8.11
C PHE A 119 29.88 20.20 8.39
N SER A 120 31.07 20.81 8.49
CA SER A 120 31.22 22.25 8.70
C SER A 120 30.75 23.11 7.50
N ALA A 121 30.59 22.50 6.32
CA ALA A 121 30.03 23.18 5.15
C ALA A 121 28.49 23.23 5.15
N LEU A 122 27.82 22.54 6.06
CA LEU A 122 26.37 22.60 6.19
C LEU A 122 25.89 23.95 6.79
N PRO A 123 24.61 24.30 6.60
CA PRO A 123 24.02 25.45 7.31
C PRO A 123 24.23 25.32 8.83
N LYS A 124 24.58 26.43 9.50
CA LYS A 124 24.89 26.40 10.93
C LYS A 124 23.76 25.81 11.79
N ALA A 125 22.50 26.15 11.45
CA ALA A 125 21.33 25.58 12.16
C ALA A 125 21.28 24.06 12.08
N SER A 126 21.63 23.48 10.92
CA SER A 126 21.67 22.02 10.71
C SER A 126 22.81 21.38 11.52
N GLN A 127 24.01 22.03 11.55
CA GLN A 127 25.10 21.56 12.39
C GLN A 127 24.71 21.53 13.87
N ASP A 128 24.18 22.65 14.37
CA ASP A 128 23.77 22.78 15.78
C ASP A 128 22.69 21.78 16.16
N ALA A 129 21.75 21.51 15.26
CA ALA A 129 20.70 20.51 15.47
C ALA A 129 21.26 19.09 15.62
N VAL A 130 22.21 18.68 14.76
CA VAL A 130 22.86 17.35 14.87
C VAL A 130 23.67 17.26 16.17
N LEU A 131 24.48 18.28 16.47
CA LEU A 131 25.30 18.30 17.70
C LEU A 131 24.44 18.31 18.96
N ALA A 132 23.33 19.03 18.97
CA ALA A 132 22.40 19.05 20.10
C ALA A 132 21.75 17.69 20.34
N ARG A 133 21.46 16.95 19.26
CA ARG A 133 20.77 15.66 19.35
C ARG A 133 21.72 14.48 19.58
N TRP A 134 22.86 14.44 18.91
CA TRP A 134 23.75 13.28 18.85
C TRP A 134 25.14 13.51 19.47
N GLY A 135 25.44 14.75 19.89
CA GLY A 135 26.77 15.11 20.41
C GLY A 135 27.82 15.21 19.30
N GLU A 136 29.08 14.97 19.67
CA GLU A 136 30.22 15.05 18.74
C GLU A 136 30.31 13.75 17.86
N PRO A 137 30.86 13.85 16.64
CA PRO A 137 30.96 12.71 15.72
C PRO A 137 31.72 11.50 16.28
N GLU A 138 32.67 11.75 17.19
CA GLU A 138 33.42 10.69 17.88
C GLU A 138 32.58 9.81 18.79
N ALA A 139 31.42 10.34 19.24
CA ALA A 139 30.46 9.61 20.05
C ALA A 139 29.42 8.82 19.22
N ASP A 140 29.46 8.95 17.89
CA ASP A 140 28.52 8.20 17.04
C ASP A 140 28.67 6.69 17.22
N HIS A 141 27.55 5.99 17.29
CA HIS A 141 27.49 4.54 17.50
C HIS A 141 28.25 3.71 16.48
N LYS A 142 28.55 4.25 15.28
CA LYS A 142 29.38 3.60 14.25
C LYS A 142 30.82 4.10 14.23
N CYS A 143 31.21 4.94 15.16
CA CYS A 143 32.59 5.40 15.28
C CYS A 143 33.43 4.37 16.02
N ARG A 144 34.59 4.03 15.46
CA ARG A 144 35.67 3.29 16.16
C ARG A 144 37.04 3.82 15.80
N VAL A 145 38.00 3.58 16.68
CA VAL A 145 39.41 3.95 16.44
C VAL A 145 40.09 2.86 15.62
N GLN A 146 40.64 3.20 14.47
CA GLN A 146 41.47 2.34 13.63
C GLN A 146 42.82 3.04 13.38
N ASN A 147 43.92 2.36 13.69
CA ASN A 147 45.25 2.90 13.51
C ASN A 147 45.48 4.28 14.16
N GLY A 148 44.87 4.50 15.34
CA GLY A 148 44.97 5.76 16.06
C GLY A 148 44.06 6.88 15.53
N GLN A 149 43.20 6.63 14.52
CA GLN A 149 42.26 7.58 13.96
C GLN A 149 40.83 7.17 14.27
N ALA A 150 40.00 8.12 14.72
CA ALA A 150 38.54 7.92 14.83
C ALA A 150 37.94 7.88 13.42
N ARG A 151 37.16 6.84 13.13
CA ARG A 151 36.56 6.62 11.82
C ARG A 151 35.14 6.10 11.95
N ILE A 152 34.21 6.60 11.14
CA ILE A 152 32.84 6.14 11.07
C ILE A 152 32.77 4.99 10.06
N MET A 153 32.29 3.82 10.50
CA MET A 153 32.18 2.60 9.68
C MET A 153 30.95 2.68 8.78
N LEU A 154 31.11 2.24 7.52
CA LEU A 154 30.06 2.34 6.49
C LEU A 154 29.69 0.93 5.98
N ALA A 155 28.42 0.56 6.12
CA ALA A 155 27.91 -0.77 5.76
C ALA A 155 27.82 -0.96 4.24
N GLY A 156 28.40 -2.04 3.74
CA GLY A 156 28.35 -2.41 2.32
C GLY A 156 29.66 -3.01 1.81
N ILE A 157 29.66 -3.45 0.58
CA ILE A 157 30.76 -4.13 -0.12
C ILE A 157 31.12 -3.40 -1.42
N ARG A 158 32.32 -3.62 -1.92
CA ARG A 158 32.77 -3.08 -3.21
C ARG A 158 33.00 -4.21 -4.20
N LEU A 159 32.33 -4.16 -5.33
CA LEU A 159 32.44 -5.08 -6.45
C LEU A 159 33.14 -4.34 -7.61
N GLY A 160 34.48 -4.32 -7.60
CA GLY A 160 35.27 -3.45 -8.49
C GLY A 160 35.06 -1.97 -8.13
N GLN A 161 34.53 -1.18 -9.06
CA GLN A 161 34.17 0.23 -8.82
C GLN A 161 32.67 0.46 -8.60
N THR A 162 31.92 -0.59 -8.38
CA THR A 162 30.50 -0.52 -7.98
C THR A 162 30.38 -0.82 -6.48
N PHE A 163 29.63 -0.01 -5.79
CA PHE A 163 29.36 -0.17 -4.36
C PHE A 163 27.95 -0.77 -4.17
N VAL A 164 27.84 -1.77 -3.32
CA VAL A 164 26.55 -2.29 -2.87
C VAL A 164 26.49 -2.08 -1.37
N GLY A 165 25.61 -1.21 -0.94
CA GLY A 165 25.50 -0.78 0.45
C GLY A 165 24.18 -1.12 1.11
N ILE A 166 24.20 -1.13 2.43
CA ILE A 166 23.00 -1.21 3.27
C ILE A 166 22.64 0.21 3.67
N GLN A 167 21.40 0.63 3.43
CA GLN A 167 20.95 1.95 3.81
C GLN A 167 21.14 2.18 5.31
N PRO A 168 21.76 3.30 5.73
CA PRO A 168 22.07 3.53 7.14
C PRO A 168 20.81 3.73 7.99
N ALA A 169 20.89 3.39 9.27
CA ALA A 169 19.86 3.60 10.25
C ALA A 169 19.56 5.10 10.45
N ARG A 170 18.28 5.45 10.47
CA ARG A 170 17.83 6.83 10.67
C ARG A 170 18.02 7.34 12.11
N GLY A 171 18.21 6.44 13.08
CA GLY A 171 18.46 6.77 14.48
C GLY A 171 17.32 6.42 15.45
N PHE A 172 16.19 5.93 14.99
CA PHE A 172 15.07 5.54 15.87
C PHE A 172 15.46 4.44 16.88
N ASN A 173 16.37 3.58 16.52
CA ASN A 173 16.87 2.49 17.36
C ASN A 173 17.98 2.90 18.36
N LEU A 174 18.43 4.15 18.37
CA LEU A 174 19.58 4.60 19.16
C LEU A 174 19.20 5.24 20.50
N ASP A 175 18.07 5.90 20.55
CA ASP A 175 17.53 6.53 21.77
C ASP A 175 16.01 6.41 21.77
N LEU A 176 15.57 5.31 22.32
CA LEU A 176 14.19 4.92 22.26
C LEU A 176 13.27 5.87 23.02
N ALA A 177 13.65 6.28 24.23
CA ALA A 177 12.80 7.10 25.08
C ALA A 177 12.60 8.55 24.56
N ALA A 178 13.58 9.14 23.90
CA ALA A 178 13.49 10.50 23.37
C ALA A 178 12.86 10.57 21.97
N ASN A 179 12.92 9.47 21.20
CA ASN A 179 12.46 9.45 19.81
C ASN A 179 10.94 9.40 19.65
N TYR A 180 10.19 9.00 20.69
CA TYR A 180 8.73 8.88 20.63
C TYR A 180 7.99 10.21 20.59
N HIS A 181 8.62 11.24 21.09
CA HIS A 181 8.03 12.56 21.17
C HIS A 181 8.56 13.53 20.13
N ASP A 182 9.53 13.08 19.28
CA ASP A 182 10.16 13.95 18.29
C ASP A 182 9.87 13.52 16.83
N PRO A 183 8.83 14.10 16.21
CA PRO A 183 8.52 13.87 14.80
C PRO A 183 9.60 14.38 13.85
N ASP A 184 10.53 15.17 14.33
CA ASP A 184 11.62 15.80 13.56
C ASP A 184 12.96 15.09 13.77
N LEU A 185 12.97 13.78 14.03
CA LEU A 185 14.21 13.05 14.29
C LEU A 185 15.27 13.28 13.21
N ILE A 186 16.28 14.02 13.63
CA ILE A 186 17.43 14.40 12.82
C ILE A 186 18.34 13.17 12.60
N PRO A 187 18.85 12.93 11.38
CA PRO A 187 19.70 11.79 11.13
C PRO A 187 21.03 11.89 11.91
N PRO A 188 21.59 10.75 12.42
CA PRO A 188 22.87 10.73 13.14
C PRO A 188 24.06 10.99 12.22
N HIS A 189 25.24 11.23 12.83
CA HIS A 189 26.48 11.46 12.08
C HIS A 189 26.82 10.32 11.11
N SER A 190 26.60 9.08 11.49
CA SER A 190 26.83 7.90 10.64
C SER A 190 25.95 7.89 9.40
N TYR A 191 24.71 8.39 9.50
CA TYR A 191 23.82 8.55 8.34
C TYR A 191 24.38 9.55 7.33
N LEU A 192 24.77 10.73 7.81
CA LEU A 192 25.35 11.78 6.97
C LEU A 192 26.71 11.34 6.41
N ALA A 193 27.55 10.71 7.23
CA ALA A 193 28.86 10.20 6.82
C ALA A 193 28.77 9.21 5.67
N TYR A 194 27.72 8.36 5.64
CA TYR A 194 27.49 7.40 4.57
C TYR A 194 27.29 8.10 3.20
N TYR A 195 26.40 9.06 3.12
CA TYR A 195 26.15 9.80 1.89
C TYR A 195 27.28 10.78 1.53
N PHE A 196 27.94 11.38 2.52
CA PHE A 196 29.12 12.21 2.28
C PHE A 196 30.29 11.42 1.71
N TRP A 197 30.52 10.20 2.21
CA TRP A 197 31.52 9.31 1.66
C TRP A 197 31.22 8.95 0.21
N LEU A 198 29.99 8.59 -0.11
CA LEU A 198 29.57 8.30 -1.50
C LEU A 198 29.85 9.47 -2.44
N ARG A 199 29.53 10.69 -2.00
CA ARG A 199 29.64 11.90 -2.82
C ARG A 199 31.08 12.43 -2.94
N HIS A 200 31.77 12.51 -1.84
CA HIS A 200 33.04 13.26 -1.76
C HIS A 200 34.27 12.38 -1.80
N VAL A 201 34.20 11.18 -1.23
CA VAL A 201 35.36 10.26 -1.15
C VAL A 201 35.30 9.22 -2.27
N TYR A 202 34.24 8.47 -2.33
CA TYR A 202 34.04 7.44 -3.37
C TYR A 202 33.69 8.06 -4.73
N LYS A 203 33.04 9.22 -4.73
CA LYS A 203 32.70 10.03 -5.90
C LYS A 203 31.86 9.25 -6.91
N VAL A 204 30.72 8.71 -6.45
CA VAL A 204 29.75 8.03 -7.31
C VAL A 204 29.18 8.98 -8.36
N ASP A 205 28.89 8.46 -9.54
CA ASP A 205 28.26 9.20 -10.63
C ASP A 205 26.73 9.14 -10.55
N ALA A 206 26.19 8.06 -9.96
CA ALA A 206 24.76 7.90 -9.67
C ALA A 206 24.51 6.93 -8.51
N ILE A 207 23.36 7.06 -7.89
CA ILE A 207 22.87 6.16 -6.83
C ILE A 207 21.58 5.46 -7.35
N ILE A 208 21.50 4.16 -7.10
CA ILE A 208 20.28 3.37 -7.28
C ILE A 208 19.84 2.89 -5.90
N HIS A 209 18.71 3.35 -5.40
CA HIS A 209 18.09 2.70 -4.24
C HIS A 209 17.29 1.48 -4.72
N VAL A 210 17.45 0.34 -4.03
CA VAL A 210 16.78 -0.91 -4.39
C VAL A 210 16.01 -1.42 -3.17
N GLY A 211 14.71 -1.61 -3.35
CA GLY A 211 13.78 -2.01 -2.30
C GLY A 211 12.79 -0.90 -1.91
N LYS A 212 11.60 -1.29 -1.59
CA LYS A 212 10.49 -0.41 -1.20
C LYS A 212 10.27 -0.52 0.31
N HIS A 213 10.23 0.59 1.02
CA HIS A 213 10.88 1.85 0.67
C HIS A 213 12.14 2.04 1.52
N GLY A 214 12.98 2.97 1.09
CA GLY A 214 14.07 3.48 1.90
C GLY A 214 13.57 4.50 2.93
N ASN A 215 14.52 5.10 3.65
CA ASN A 215 14.20 6.10 4.67
C ASN A 215 14.65 7.53 4.30
N LEU A 216 15.36 7.71 3.18
CA LEU A 216 15.93 8.99 2.77
C LEU A 216 14.84 10.02 2.42
N GLU A 217 13.85 9.63 1.65
CA GLU A 217 12.72 10.45 1.23
C GLU A 217 11.79 10.85 2.39
N TRP A 218 11.93 10.19 3.54
CA TRP A 218 11.13 10.42 4.74
C TRP A 218 11.87 11.22 5.83
N LEU A 219 13.11 11.65 5.59
CA LEU A 219 13.83 12.50 6.52
C LEU A 219 13.11 13.85 6.72
N PRO A 220 13.29 14.52 7.89
CA PRO A 220 12.64 15.80 8.17
C PRO A 220 12.94 16.89 7.13
N GLY A 221 12.00 17.80 6.96
CA GLY A 221 12.09 18.92 6.01
C GLY A 221 10.76 19.20 5.31
N LYS A 222 10.79 20.09 4.34
CA LYS A 222 9.60 20.49 3.57
C LYS A 222 9.02 19.31 2.79
N GLY A 223 7.70 19.26 2.62
CA GLY A 223 7.01 18.27 1.78
C GLY A 223 7.28 18.46 0.28
N SER A 224 7.59 19.67 -0.16
CA SER A 224 7.97 20.00 -1.54
C SER A 224 8.86 21.24 -1.55
N ALA A 225 9.48 21.53 -2.70
CA ALA A 225 10.39 22.69 -2.87
C ALA A 225 11.43 22.75 -1.75
N LEU A 226 12.20 21.67 -1.61
CA LEU A 226 13.21 21.53 -0.57
C LEU A 226 14.25 22.67 -0.60
N SER A 227 14.97 22.83 0.50
CA SER A 227 16.05 23.81 0.65
C SER A 227 17.29 23.13 1.24
N GLU A 228 18.41 23.81 1.27
CA GLU A 228 19.65 23.36 1.87
C GLU A 228 19.55 22.97 3.36
N GLN A 229 18.43 23.28 4.03
CA GLN A 229 18.15 22.89 5.41
C GLN A 229 17.30 21.61 5.50
N CYS A 230 16.82 21.06 4.38
CA CYS A 230 16.05 19.82 4.36
C CYS A 230 16.98 18.61 4.36
N TRP A 231 16.75 17.66 5.26
CA TRP A 231 17.66 16.54 5.47
C TRP A 231 17.82 15.62 4.24
N PRO A 232 16.80 15.39 3.39
CA PRO A 232 17.01 14.65 2.14
C PRO A 232 18.05 15.31 1.23
N ASP A 233 18.00 16.65 1.08
CA ASP A 233 18.95 17.40 0.26
C ASP A 233 20.36 17.43 0.90
N ILE A 234 20.43 17.59 2.22
CA ILE A 234 21.70 17.54 2.96
C ILE A 234 22.40 16.20 2.74
N ALA A 235 21.66 15.09 2.90
CA ALA A 235 22.22 13.75 2.75
C ALA A 235 22.59 13.45 1.28
N LEU A 236 21.60 13.43 0.39
CA LEU A 236 21.79 13.02 -1.01
C LEU A 236 22.56 14.05 -1.84
N GLY A 237 22.26 15.34 -1.66
CA GLY A 237 22.78 16.40 -2.52
C GLY A 237 22.27 16.31 -3.96
N PRO A 238 22.84 17.11 -4.90
CA PRO A 238 22.44 17.14 -6.30
C PRO A 238 23.01 15.94 -7.07
N MET A 239 22.61 14.72 -6.67
CA MET A 239 23.09 13.45 -7.21
C MET A 239 22.06 12.84 -8.14
N PRO A 240 22.41 12.34 -9.35
CA PRO A 240 21.54 11.49 -10.14
C PRO A 240 21.10 10.27 -9.32
N HIS A 241 19.79 10.13 -9.16
CA HIS A 241 19.17 9.13 -8.30
C HIS A 241 18.13 8.33 -9.08
N PHE A 242 18.26 7.02 -9.09
CA PHE A 242 17.35 6.08 -9.75
C PHE A 242 16.73 5.18 -8.68
N TYR A 243 15.45 4.83 -8.88
CA TYR A 243 14.74 4.07 -7.88
C TYR A 243 13.78 3.07 -8.55
N PRO A 244 14.17 1.77 -8.69
CA PRO A 244 13.21 0.73 -9.02
C PRO A 244 12.08 0.71 -8.00
N PHE A 245 10.83 0.80 -8.47
CA PHE A 245 9.66 0.95 -7.60
C PHE A 245 8.46 0.19 -8.15
N ILE A 246 7.67 -0.44 -7.31
CA ILE A 246 6.49 -1.19 -7.75
C ILE A 246 5.44 -0.25 -8.37
N VAL A 247 4.86 -0.66 -9.51
CA VAL A 247 3.93 0.15 -10.30
C VAL A 247 2.63 0.51 -9.57
N ASN A 248 2.26 -0.27 -8.56
CA ASN A 248 1.03 -0.08 -7.79
C ASN A 248 1.19 0.84 -6.56
N ASP A 249 2.38 1.42 -6.35
CA ASP A 249 2.62 2.34 -5.24
C ASP A 249 3.05 3.74 -5.69
N PRO A 250 2.13 4.47 -6.35
CA PRO A 250 2.42 5.81 -6.87
C PRO A 250 2.70 6.86 -5.79
N GLY A 251 2.20 6.66 -4.58
CA GLY A 251 2.34 7.62 -3.51
C GLY A 251 3.77 7.74 -3.00
N GLU A 252 4.35 6.64 -2.57
CA GLU A 252 5.71 6.60 -2.04
C GLU A 252 6.74 6.89 -3.14
N GLY A 253 6.54 6.38 -4.36
CA GLY A 253 7.39 6.73 -5.49
C GLY A 253 7.33 8.23 -5.83
N SER A 254 6.16 8.86 -5.74
CA SER A 254 6.03 10.32 -5.89
C SER A 254 6.70 11.09 -4.76
N GLN A 255 6.76 10.54 -3.56
CA GLN A 255 7.53 11.08 -2.44
C GLN A 255 9.03 11.09 -2.74
N ALA A 256 9.55 9.97 -3.24
CA ALA A 256 10.95 9.86 -3.67
C ALA A 256 11.26 10.87 -4.82
N LYS A 257 10.38 11.01 -5.80
CA LYS A 257 10.54 12.03 -6.87
C LYS A 257 10.59 13.45 -6.32
N ARG A 258 9.72 13.78 -5.39
CA ARG A 258 9.57 15.12 -4.83
C ARG A 258 10.69 15.51 -3.88
N ARG A 259 11.18 14.56 -3.08
CA ARG A 259 12.09 14.84 -1.97
C ARG A 259 13.51 14.34 -2.18
N THR A 260 13.73 13.45 -3.14
CA THR A 260 15.08 12.93 -3.47
C THR A 260 15.37 12.95 -4.97
N GLN A 261 14.65 13.78 -5.72
CA GLN A 261 14.77 13.93 -7.18
C GLN A 261 14.89 12.58 -7.94
N ALA A 262 14.26 11.53 -7.44
CA ALA A 262 14.37 10.19 -8.00
C ALA A 262 13.77 10.09 -9.41
N VAL A 263 14.50 9.45 -10.31
CA VAL A 263 13.95 8.90 -11.54
C VAL A 263 13.43 7.50 -11.20
N ILE A 264 12.12 7.36 -11.16
CA ILE A 264 11.48 6.07 -10.90
C ILE A 264 11.67 5.17 -12.11
N ILE A 265 11.94 3.90 -11.86
CA ILE A 265 11.87 2.83 -12.85
C ILE A 265 10.84 1.85 -12.31
N ASP A 266 9.61 1.94 -12.82
CA ASP A 266 8.56 1.09 -12.28
C ASP A 266 8.74 -0.38 -12.70
N HIS A 267 8.29 -1.28 -11.84
CA HIS A 267 8.34 -2.71 -12.05
C HIS A 267 7.00 -3.39 -11.77
N LEU A 268 6.83 -4.60 -12.28
CA LEU A 268 5.63 -5.40 -12.13
C LEU A 268 5.31 -5.71 -10.66
N MET A 269 4.02 -5.95 -10.41
CA MET A 269 3.55 -6.56 -9.18
C MET A 269 3.97 -8.03 -9.11
N PRO A 270 3.92 -8.67 -7.92
CA PRO A 270 4.12 -10.11 -7.77
C PRO A 270 3.15 -10.93 -8.65
N PRO A 271 3.52 -12.16 -9.01
CA PRO A 271 2.57 -13.10 -9.60
C PRO A 271 1.37 -13.31 -8.68
N MET A 272 0.18 -13.43 -9.27
CA MET A 272 -1.07 -13.61 -8.53
C MET A 272 -1.70 -14.96 -8.87
N THR A 273 -2.41 -15.54 -7.90
CA THR A 273 -3.18 -16.77 -8.06
C THR A 273 -4.39 -16.79 -7.14
N ARG A 274 -5.30 -17.74 -7.35
CA ARG A 274 -6.35 -18.07 -6.39
C ARG A 274 -5.77 -18.84 -5.21
N ALA A 275 -6.32 -18.63 -4.02
CA ALA A 275 -5.91 -19.34 -2.81
C ALA A 275 -6.19 -20.84 -2.92
N GLU A 276 -7.40 -21.21 -3.37
CA GLU A 276 -7.94 -22.57 -3.36
C GLU A 276 -8.07 -23.16 -1.94
N SER A 277 -8.82 -24.22 -1.81
CA SER A 277 -8.93 -24.95 -0.54
C SER A 277 -7.77 -25.92 -0.36
N TYR A 278 -7.31 -26.11 0.87
CA TYR A 278 -6.20 -26.99 1.22
C TYR A 278 -6.40 -27.62 2.60
N GLY A 279 -5.74 -28.77 2.85
CA GLY A 279 -5.76 -29.44 4.15
C GLY A 279 -7.18 -29.65 4.69
N GLU A 280 -7.40 -29.25 5.93
CA GLU A 280 -8.69 -29.37 6.63
C GLU A 280 -9.80 -28.55 6.00
N LEU A 281 -9.48 -27.42 5.34
CA LEU A 281 -10.48 -26.63 4.61
C LEU A 281 -11.00 -27.38 3.38
N ALA A 282 -10.14 -28.14 2.69
CA ALA A 282 -10.56 -28.99 1.58
C ALA A 282 -11.40 -30.20 2.07
N GLU A 283 -11.09 -30.74 3.23
CA GLU A 283 -11.89 -31.78 3.87
C GLU A 283 -13.28 -31.26 4.27
N LEU A 284 -13.33 -30.07 4.88
CA LEU A 284 -14.61 -29.40 5.18
C LEU A 284 -15.45 -29.16 3.92
N GLU A 285 -14.85 -28.67 2.86
CA GLU A 285 -15.54 -28.43 1.58
C GLU A 285 -16.15 -29.74 1.05
N ASN A 286 -15.37 -30.84 1.03
CA ASN A 286 -15.88 -32.15 0.60
C ASN A 286 -17.04 -32.66 1.48
N LEU A 287 -16.96 -32.49 2.80
CA LEU A 287 -18.04 -32.89 3.72
C LEU A 287 -19.29 -32.03 3.51
N VAL A 288 -19.14 -30.74 3.29
CA VAL A 288 -20.26 -29.81 2.99
C VAL A 288 -20.91 -30.20 1.66
N ASP A 289 -20.15 -30.51 0.62
CA ASP A 289 -20.68 -30.98 -0.65
C ASP A 289 -21.47 -32.28 -0.48
N GLU A 290 -20.92 -33.24 0.25
CA GLU A 290 -21.56 -34.54 0.52
C GLU A 290 -22.85 -34.38 1.36
N TYR A 291 -22.84 -33.42 2.31
CA TYR A 291 -24.01 -33.07 3.11
C TYR A 291 -25.17 -32.57 2.23
N TYR A 292 -24.88 -31.61 1.33
CA TYR A 292 -25.93 -31.09 0.42
C TYR A 292 -26.41 -32.15 -0.59
N GLN A 293 -25.59 -33.12 -0.98
CA GLN A 293 -26.03 -34.27 -1.78
C GLN A 293 -26.99 -35.18 -1.00
N ALA A 294 -26.75 -35.40 0.28
CA ALA A 294 -27.56 -36.26 1.12
C ALA A 294 -28.87 -35.64 1.55
N MET A 295 -28.92 -34.31 1.60
CA MET A 295 -30.05 -33.51 2.08
C MET A 295 -31.35 -33.85 1.38
N GLY A 296 -32.34 -34.29 2.16
CA GLY A 296 -33.65 -34.71 1.68
C GLY A 296 -33.70 -36.04 0.96
N MET A 297 -32.58 -36.80 0.84
CA MET A 297 -32.54 -38.11 0.24
C MET A 297 -32.21 -39.23 1.25
N ASP A 298 -31.32 -38.96 2.21
CA ASP A 298 -30.89 -39.94 3.22
C ASP A 298 -30.65 -39.21 4.56
N GLU A 299 -31.68 -39.17 5.38
CA GLU A 299 -31.66 -38.51 6.69
C GLU A 299 -30.57 -39.01 7.64
N ARG A 300 -30.18 -40.29 7.55
CA ARG A 300 -29.10 -40.85 8.38
C ARG A 300 -27.74 -40.35 7.95
N ARG A 301 -27.51 -40.28 6.63
CA ARG A 301 -26.26 -39.78 6.05
C ARG A 301 -26.15 -38.29 6.30
N GLU A 302 -27.23 -37.56 6.12
CA GLU A 302 -27.35 -36.14 6.39
C GLU A 302 -26.97 -35.81 7.85
N ASN A 303 -27.58 -36.47 8.83
CA ASN A 303 -27.29 -36.25 10.25
C ASN A 303 -25.84 -36.65 10.61
N TRP A 304 -25.30 -37.70 10.04
CA TRP A 304 -23.92 -38.12 10.29
C TRP A 304 -22.94 -37.12 9.71
N LEU A 305 -23.14 -36.62 8.47
CA LEU A 305 -22.30 -35.64 7.84
C LEU A 305 -22.34 -34.33 8.61
N LYS A 306 -23.52 -33.88 9.00
CA LYS A 306 -23.69 -32.69 9.85
C LYS A 306 -22.87 -32.79 11.14
N GLU A 307 -22.90 -33.95 11.83
CA GLU A 307 -22.10 -34.20 13.02
C GLU A 307 -20.59 -34.13 12.73
N GLN A 308 -20.13 -34.71 11.59
CA GLN A 308 -18.72 -34.65 11.21
C GLN A 308 -18.27 -33.26 10.87
N ILE A 309 -19.08 -32.48 10.13
CA ILE A 309 -18.79 -31.08 9.79
C ILE A 309 -18.66 -30.25 11.07
N LEU A 310 -19.66 -30.29 11.96
CA LEU A 310 -19.65 -29.50 13.19
C LEU A 310 -18.44 -29.84 14.08
N LYS A 311 -18.08 -31.13 14.14
CA LYS A 311 -16.89 -31.57 14.85
C LYS A 311 -15.60 -30.99 14.23
N LEU A 312 -15.43 -31.09 12.91
CA LEU A 312 -14.24 -30.59 12.23
C LEU A 312 -14.15 -29.06 12.27
N VAL A 313 -15.27 -28.35 12.13
CA VAL A 313 -15.35 -26.88 12.28
C VAL A 313 -14.89 -26.44 13.68
N GLN A 314 -15.24 -27.20 14.72
CA GLN A 314 -14.80 -26.93 16.09
C GLN A 314 -13.30 -27.25 16.27
N GLU A 315 -12.82 -28.41 15.77
CA GLU A 315 -11.42 -28.80 15.86
C GLU A 315 -10.47 -27.84 15.12
N THR A 316 -10.95 -27.25 14.04
CA THR A 316 -10.18 -26.29 13.20
C THR A 316 -10.33 -24.83 13.63
N HIS A 317 -11.11 -24.54 14.68
CA HIS A 317 -11.45 -23.20 15.14
C HIS A 317 -12.19 -22.30 14.12
N VAL A 318 -12.72 -22.86 13.05
CA VAL A 318 -13.49 -22.10 12.05
C VAL A 318 -14.79 -21.55 12.66
N LEU A 319 -15.36 -22.25 13.65
CA LEU A 319 -16.54 -21.79 14.37
C LEU A 319 -16.31 -20.45 15.09
N ASP A 320 -15.16 -20.34 15.77
CA ASP A 320 -14.75 -19.12 16.47
C ASP A 320 -14.50 -17.96 15.47
N GLU A 321 -13.98 -18.30 14.28
CA GLU A 321 -13.73 -17.35 13.20
C GLU A 321 -15.03 -16.80 12.62
N LEU A 322 -16.05 -17.64 12.48
CA LEU A 322 -17.40 -17.25 12.02
C LEU A 322 -18.20 -16.47 13.08
N GLY A 323 -17.79 -16.54 14.36
CA GLY A 323 -18.54 -15.92 15.45
C GLY A 323 -19.89 -16.57 15.73
N LEU A 324 -20.00 -17.87 15.44
CA LEU A 324 -21.25 -18.65 15.53
C LEU A 324 -21.20 -19.70 16.65
N GLU A 325 -20.47 -19.45 17.73
CA GLU A 325 -20.30 -20.38 18.87
C GLU A 325 -21.64 -20.85 19.48
N ASP A 326 -22.66 -20.01 19.43
CA ASP A 326 -24.03 -20.28 19.89
C ASP A 326 -25.05 -20.39 18.73
N GLY A 327 -24.57 -20.55 17.48
CA GLY A 327 -25.42 -20.57 16.29
C GLY A 327 -26.21 -21.87 16.15
N GLU A 328 -27.39 -21.79 15.52
CA GLU A 328 -28.13 -22.99 15.09
C GLU A 328 -27.33 -23.71 13.98
N ASP A 329 -27.29 -25.04 14.00
CA ASP A 329 -26.51 -25.86 13.09
C ASP A 329 -26.72 -25.52 11.59
N GLU A 330 -27.95 -25.22 11.18
CA GLU A 330 -28.27 -24.85 9.79
C GLU A 330 -27.66 -23.51 9.39
N THR A 331 -27.62 -22.55 10.31
CA THR A 331 -26.96 -21.26 10.10
C THR A 331 -25.46 -21.45 9.99
N VAL A 332 -24.86 -22.26 10.87
CA VAL A 332 -23.43 -22.59 10.82
C VAL A 332 -23.05 -23.20 9.47
N LEU A 333 -23.83 -24.14 8.95
CA LEU A 333 -23.55 -24.80 7.66
C LEU A 333 -23.66 -23.82 6.47
N ALA A 334 -24.64 -22.93 6.47
CA ALA A 334 -24.82 -21.95 5.40
C ALA A 334 -23.70 -20.90 5.39
N GLU A 335 -23.31 -20.39 6.55
CA GLU A 335 -22.20 -19.44 6.70
C GLU A 335 -20.86 -20.10 6.40
N LEU A 336 -20.68 -21.38 6.77
CA LEU A 336 -19.48 -22.15 6.44
C LEU A 336 -19.28 -22.29 4.92
N ASP A 337 -20.33 -22.63 4.17
CA ASP A 337 -20.25 -22.75 2.71
C ASP A 337 -19.82 -21.42 2.07
N THR A 338 -20.40 -20.31 2.53
CA THR A 338 -20.04 -18.96 2.10
C THR A 338 -18.58 -18.63 2.44
N TYR A 339 -18.15 -18.93 3.66
CA TYR A 339 -16.79 -18.68 4.14
C TYR A 339 -15.73 -19.48 3.35
N LEU A 340 -15.97 -20.78 3.11
CA LEU A 340 -15.06 -21.62 2.32
C LEU A 340 -14.93 -21.08 0.88
N CYS A 341 -16.06 -20.67 0.27
CA CYS A 341 -16.05 -20.03 -1.04
C CYS A 341 -15.22 -18.73 -1.05
N GLU A 342 -15.36 -17.87 -0.05
CA GLU A 342 -14.59 -16.61 0.05
C GLU A 342 -13.08 -16.84 0.19
N ILE A 343 -12.68 -17.84 0.98
CA ILE A 343 -11.26 -18.18 1.14
C ILE A 343 -10.69 -18.69 -0.17
N LYS A 344 -11.30 -19.70 -0.77
CA LYS A 344 -10.76 -20.33 -2.00
C LYS A 344 -10.70 -19.40 -3.19
N GLU A 345 -11.60 -18.41 -3.29
CA GLU A 345 -11.62 -17.40 -4.35
C GLU A 345 -10.67 -16.22 -4.10
N SER A 346 -10.13 -16.09 -2.89
CA SER A 346 -9.22 -15.01 -2.55
C SER A 346 -8.02 -14.98 -3.51
N GLN A 347 -7.73 -13.79 -4.01
CA GLN A 347 -6.52 -13.57 -4.81
C GLN A 347 -5.35 -13.35 -3.87
N ILE A 348 -4.27 -14.12 -4.05
CA ILE A 348 -3.07 -14.07 -3.24
C ILE A 348 -1.82 -13.96 -4.11
N ARG A 349 -0.74 -13.48 -3.54
CA ARG A 349 0.56 -13.46 -4.21
C ARG A 349 1.13 -14.87 -4.31
N HIS A 350 1.69 -15.21 -5.48
CA HIS A 350 2.29 -16.52 -5.76
C HIS A 350 3.80 -16.40 -5.97
N GLY A 351 4.49 -15.86 -5.02
CA GLY A 351 5.91 -15.52 -5.06
C GLY A 351 6.14 -14.00 -5.07
N LEU A 352 7.34 -13.61 -5.47
CA LEU A 352 7.80 -12.24 -5.59
C LEU A 352 8.22 -11.94 -7.02
N HIS A 353 8.12 -10.66 -7.41
CA HIS A 353 8.67 -10.23 -8.70
C HIS A 353 10.20 -10.18 -8.63
N ARG A 354 10.86 -10.56 -9.73
CA ARG A 354 12.29 -10.35 -9.98
C ARG A 354 12.43 -9.40 -11.17
N LEU A 355 13.18 -8.32 -11.00
CA LEU A 355 13.37 -7.34 -12.05
C LEU A 355 13.86 -7.99 -13.35
N GLY A 356 13.22 -7.65 -14.46
CA GLY A 356 13.57 -8.17 -15.79
C GLY A 356 13.24 -9.65 -16.00
N GLN A 357 12.30 -10.21 -15.27
CA GLN A 357 11.85 -11.59 -15.41
C GLN A 357 10.33 -11.69 -15.33
N LEU A 358 9.74 -12.45 -16.25
CA LEU A 358 8.36 -12.89 -16.12
C LEU A 358 8.28 -14.18 -15.29
N PRO A 359 7.14 -14.44 -14.62
CA PRO A 359 6.92 -15.69 -13.93
C PRO A 359 6.83 -16.87 -14.92
N GLU A 360 7.04 -18.09 -14.40
CA GLU A 360 6.88 -19.32 -15.17
C GLU A 360 5.47 -19.48 -15.74
N THR A 361 5.32 -20.33 -16.77
CA THR A 361 4.09 -20.48 -17.56
C THR A 361 2.81 -20.56 -16.73
N GLN A 362 2.79 -21.39 -15.67
CA GLN A 362 1.59 -21.55 -14.84
C GLN A 362 1.30 -20.31 -14.01
N LYS A 363 2.31 -19.74 -13.34
CA LYS A 363 2.18 -18.49 -12.58
C LYS A 363 1.82 -17.31 -13.47
N LEU A 364 2.30 -17.31 -14.70
CA LEU A 364 1.93 -16.30 -15.71
C LEU A 364 0.47 -16.45 -16.15
N ALA A 365 -0.01 -17.69 -16.33
CA ALA A 365 -1.42 -17.94 -16.66
C ALA A 365 -2.35 -17.44 -15.54
N ASP A 366 -2.05 -17.77 -14.29
CA ASP A 366 -2.80 -17.31 -13.12
C ASP A 366 -2.82 -15.78 -13.03
N THR A 367 -1.66 -15.16 -13.25
CA THR A 367 -1.52 -13.71 -13.27
C THR A 367 -2.36 -13.08 -14.39
N LEU A 368 -2.38 -13.67 -15.58
CA LEU A 368 -3.21 -13.20 -16.70
C LEU A 368 -4.71 -13.34 -16.36
N VAL A 369 -5.12 -14.40 -15.69
CA VAL A 369 -6.52 -14.51 -15.18
C VAL A 369 -6.82 -13.36 -14.23
N ALA A 370 -5.95 -13.10 -13.24
CA ALA A 370 -6.12 -12.01 -12.28
C ALA A 370 -6.21 -10.64 -12.95
N LEU A 371 -5.40 -10.38 -13.98
CA LEU A 371 -5.39 -9.12 -14.74
C LEU A 371 -6.64 -8.94 -15.64
N LEU A 372 -7.19 -10.03 -16.14
CA LEU A 372 -8.36 -10.04 -17.02
C LEU A 372 -9.68 -10.27 -16.28
N ARG A 373 -9.64 -10.51 -14.97
CA ARG A 373 -10.80 -10.89 -14.17
C ARG A 373 -11.87 -9.80 -14.11
N LEU A 374 -11.45 -8.55 -13.85
CA LEU A 374 -12.37 -7.43 -13.66
C LEU A 374 -12.72 -6.76 -15.00
N PRO A 375 -13.98 -6.35 -15.18
CA PRO A 375 -14.36 -5.52 -16.32
C PRO A 375 -13.72 -4.13 -16.20
N ARG A 376 -13.19 -3.64 -17.32
CA ARG A 376 -12.51 -2.33 -17.45
C ARG A 376 -13.34 -1.33 -18.25
N GLY A 377 -14.41 -1.79 -18.87
CA GLY A 377 -15.30 -1.00 -19.70
C GLY A 377 -16.42 -1.86 -20.31
N THR A 378 -17.17 -1.27 -21.24
CA THR A 378 -18.34 -1.89 -21.86
C THR A 378 -18.07 -2.59 -23.20
N THR A 379 -16.87 -2.42 -23.77
CA THR A 379 -16.50 -3.11 -25.01
C THR A 379 -16.11 -4.57 -24.73
N LYS A 380 -16.24 -5.44 -25.72
CA LYS A 380 -15.88 -6.86 -25.59
C LYS A 380 -14.41 -7.08 -25.14
N GLU A 381 -13.49 -6.26 -25.60
CA GLU A 381 -12.07 -6.28 -25.22
C GLU A 381 -11.84 -5.84 -23.77
N ALA A 382 -12.75 -5.08 -23.19
CA ALA A 382 -12.68 -4.50 -21.86
C ALA A 382 -13.57 -5.23 -20.84
N GLN A 383 -14.38 -6.19 -21.25
CA GLN A 383 -15.12 -7.07 -20.33
C GLN A 383 -14.15 -7.94 -19.52
N GLY A 384 -14.54 -8.36 -18.32
CA GLY A 384 -13.79 -9.37 -17.59
C GLY A 384 -13.89 -10.74 -18.25
N ILE A 385 -12.83 -11.57 -18.14
CA ILE A 385 -12.81 -12.90 -18.80
C ILE A 385 -13.93 -13.82 -18.30
N ILE A 386 -14.28 -13.72 -17.02
CA ILE A 386 -15.35 -14.51 -16.42
C ILE A 386 -16.70 -14.06 -16.98
N HIS A 387 -16.89 -12.76 -17.14
CA HIS A 387 -18.08 -12.20 -17.76
C HIS A 387 -18.21 -12.60 -19.24
N SER A 388 -17.10 -12.57 -20.01
CA SER A 388 -17.11 -12.98 -21.41
C SER A 388 -17.47 -14.45 -21.58
N LEU A 389 -16.94 -15.33 -20.73
CA LEU A 389 -17.29 -16.75 -20.70
C LEU A 389 -18.76 -16.96 -20.29
N ALA A 390 -19.22 -16.27 -19.23
CA ALA A 390 -20.62 -16.37 -18.81
C ALA A 390 -21.57 -15.93 -19.91
N GLU A 391 -21.22 -14.94 -20.70
CA GLU A 391 -21.97 -14.52 -21.88
C GLU A 391 -21.99 -15.60 -22.98
N ASP A 392 -20.82 -16.15 -23.31
CA ASP A 392 -20.68 -17.20 -24.34
C ASP A 392 -21.41 -18.50 -24.00
N PHE A 393 -21.53 -18.83 -22.70
CA PHE A 393 -22.34 -19.94 -22.21
C PHE A 393 -23.83 -19.57 -22.06
N GLY A 394 -24.25 -18.33 -22.30
CA GLY A 394 -25.63 -17.88 -22.15
C GLY A 394 -26.09 -17.71 -20.70
N PHE A 395 -25.18 -17.65 -19.74
CA PHE A 395 -25.50 -17.56 -18.30
C PHE A 395 -25.98 -16.15 -17.89
N LEU A 396 -25.73 -15.12 -18.70
CA LEU A 396 -26.11 -13.73 -18.39
C LEU A 396 -27.55 -13.38 -18.82
N THR A 397 -28.20 -14.25 -19.60
CA THR A 397 -29.59 -14.02 -20.05
C THR A 397 -30.58 -14.42 -18.96
N SER A 398 -31.49 -13.50 -18.62
CA SER A 398 -32.63 -13.76 -17.74
C SER A 398 -33.52 -14.85 -18.34
N GLN A 399 -33.81 -15.88 -17.57
CA GLN A 399 -34.74 -16.94 -17.94
C GLN A 399 -35.90 -16.95 -16.92
N ASP A 400 -37.10 -16.70 -17.38
CA ASP A 400 -38.38 -16.87 -16.70
C ASP A 400 -38.39 -16.67 -15.15
N GLY A 401 -37.99 -15.49 -14.69
CA GLY A 401 -38.06 -15.10 -13.28
C GLY A 401 -36.91 -15.60 -12.38
N MET A 402 -35.86 -16.19 -12.96
CA MET A 402 -34.64 -16.50 -12.22
C MET A 402 -33.75 -15.25 -12.05
N LEU A 403 -33.03 -15.18 -10.93
CA LEU A 403 -32.04 -14.16 -10.69
C LEU A 403 -30.93 -14.22 -11.77
N ASP A 404 -30.53 -13.05 -12.24
CA ASP A 404 -29.44 -12.93 -13.19
C ASP A 404 -28.14 -13.38 -12.52
N PHE A 405 -27.38 -14.25 -13.19
CA PHE A 405 -26.05 -14.62 -12.73
C PHE A 405 -25.11 -13.41 -12.86
N ASP A 406 -24.59 -12.94 -11.72
CA ASP A 406 -23.53 -11.93 -11.71
C ASP A 406 -22.17 -12.61 -11.51
N PRO A 407 -21.30 -12.68 -12.55
CA PRO A 407 -20.00 -13.32 -12.45
C PRO A 407 -19.02 -12.58 -11.52
N MET A 408 -19.35 -11.40 -11.05
CA MET A 408 -18.55 -10.64 -10.09
C MET A 408 -18.87 -10.96 -8.62
N GLN A 409 -19.98 -11.66 -8.38
CA GLN A 409 -20.41 -12.07 -7.05
C GLN A 409 -20.27 -13.59 -6.89
N ALA A 410 -19.58 -14.02 -5.83
CA ALA A 410 -19.62 -15.40 -5.38
C ALA A 410 -20.71 -15.50 -4.31
N ILE A 411 -21.86 -16.03 -4.70
CA ILE A 411 -22.99 -16.23 -3.80
C ILE A 411 -23.36 -17.70 -3.72
N ALA A 412 -23.80 -18.12 -2.55
CA ALA A 412 -24.23 -19.50 -2.28
C ALA A 412 -25.63 -19.82 -2.84
N GLU A 413 -26.19 -18.98 -3.72
CA GLU A 413 -27.47 -19.28 -4.36
C GLU A 413 -27.41 -20.51 -5.25
N PRO A 414 -28.44 -21.37 -5.26
CA PRO A 414 -28.45 -22.61 -6.03
C PRO A 414 -28.33 -22.37 -7.54
N TRP A 415 -27.44 -23.11 -8.18
CA TRP A 415 -27.34 -23.15 -9.64
C TRP A 415 -28.39 -24.08 -10.23
N VAL A 416 -29.39 -23.52 -10.91
CA VAL A 416 -30.50 -24.24 -11.49
C VAL A 416 -30.50 -24.31 -13.03
N ARG A 417 -29.44 -23.75 -13.66
CA ARG A 417 -29.28 -23.73 -15.11
C ARG A 417 -28.52 -24.97 -15.62
N GLU A 418 -28.44 -25.12 -16.95
CA GLU A 418 -27.66 -26.14 -17.62
C GLU A 418 -26.20 -26.13 -17.16
N LYS A 419 -25.63 -27.32 -17.03
CA LYS A 419 -24.23 -27.57 -16.63
C LYS A 419 -23.44 -28.09 -17.82
N PRO A 420 -22.80 -27.22 -18.64
CA PRO A 420 -22.02 -27.60 -19.79
C PRO A 420 -20.94 -28.62 -19.42
N GLN A 421 -20.83 -29.72 -20.18
CA GLN A 421 -19.88 -30.80 -19.86
C GLN A 421 -18.43 -30.35 -19.80
N VAL A 422 -18.03 -29.35 -20.60
CA VAL A 422 -16.67 -28.78 -20.58
C VAL A 422 -16.33 -28.15 -19.23
N LEU A 423 -17.30 -27.52 -18.59
CA LEU A 423 -17.11 -26.94 -17.25
C LEU A 423 -17.27 -27.97 -16.13
N ALA A 424 -18.22 -28.90 -16.29
CA ALA A 424 -18.47 -29.95 -15.30
C ALA A 424 -17.26 -30.90 -15.07
N ARG A 425 -16.44 -31.09 -16.10
CA ARG A 425 -15.23 -31.97 -16.04
C ARG A 425 -13.98 -31.31 -15.47
N LEU A 426 -14.02 -30.02 -15.18
CA LEU A 426 -12.85 -29.28 -14.68
C LEU A 426 -12.51 -29.64 -13.24
N ILE A 427 -13.53 -29.91 -12.44
CA ILE A 427 -13.43 -30.23 -11.02
C ILE A 427 -14.34 -31.42 -10.73
N GLU A 428 -13.89 -32.31 -9.86
CA GLU A 428 -14.68 -33.47 -9.40
C GLU A 428 -15.72 -33.09 -8.34
N SER A 429 -15.54 -31.92 -7.66
CA SER A 429 -16.52 -31.41 -6.69
C SER A 429 -17.87 -31.09 -7.32
N ASP A 430 -18.91 -31.12 -6.53
CA ASP A 430 -20.27 -30.85 -6.97
C ASP A 430 -20.45 -29.42 -7.49
N TRP A 431 -21.28 -29.26 -8.48
CA TRP A 431 -21.68 -27.97 -9.03
C TRP A 431 -23.08 -27.63 -8.48
N ARG A 432 -23.14 -26.87 -7.38
CA ARG A 432 -24.37 -26.58 -6.65
C ARG A 432 -24.81 -25.12 -6.75
N THR A 433 -23.86 -24.18 -6.76
CA THR A 433 -24.10 -22.77 -6.51
C THR A 433 -23.58 -21.87 -7.64
N HIS A 434 -23.92 -20.59 -7.58
CA HIS A 434 -23.34 -19.54 -8.43
C HIS A 434 -21.82 -19.42 -8.20
N ALA A 435 -21.34 -19.61 -6.97
CA ALA A 435 -19.91 -19.62 -6.65
C ALA A 435 -19.18 -20.76 -7.38
N ASP A 436 -19.74 -21.97 -7.41
CA ASP A 436 -19.18 -23.11 -8.14
C ASP A 436 -19.13 -22.86 -9.65
N THR A 437 -20.13 -22.14 -10.19
CA THR A 437 -20.13 -21.72 -11.59
C THR A 437 -19.02 -20.78 -11.89
N LYS A 438 -18.81 -19.77 -11.05
CA LYS A 438 -17.74 -18.79 -11.21
C LYS A 438 -16.36 -19.46 -11.12
N GLU A 439 -16.16 -20.37 -10.18
CA GLU A 439 -14.93 -21.15 -10.06
C GLU A 439 -14.60 -21.91 -11.35
N ARG A 440 -15.58 -22.63 -11.90
CA ARG A 440 -15.39 -23.37 -13.16
C ARG A 440 -15.08 -22.45 -14.34
N LEU A 441 -15.70 -21.29 -14.40
CA LEU A 441 -15.38 -20.28 -15.41
C LEU A 441 -13.95 -19.75 -15.25
N GLU A 442 -13.46 -19.52 -14.03
CA GLU A 442 -12.07 -19.07 -13.78
C GLU A 442 -11.05 -20.16 -14.20
N LEU A 443 -11.28 -21.41 -13.82
CA LEU A 443 -10.42 -22.54 -14.22
C LEU A 443 -10.44 -22.76 -15.75
N TYR A 444 -11.60 -22.64 -16.37
CA TYR A 444 -11.69 -22.73 -17.82
C TYR A 444 -10.96 -21.57 -18.52
N ALA A 445 -11.08 -20.37 -17.99
CA ALA A 445 -10.33 -19.20 -18.46
C ALA A 445 -8.82 -19.46 -18.41
N GLN A 446 -8.32 -20.03 -17.32
CA GLN A 446 -6.92 -20.40 -17.17
C GLN A 446 -6.46 -21.40 -18.24
N GLN A 447 -7.24 -22.47 -18.47
CA GLN A 447 -6.94 -23.44 -19.52
C GLN A 447 -6.90 -22.81 -20.92
N LEU A 448 -7.85 -21.91 -21.21
CA LEU A 448 -7.88 -21.19 -22.50
C LEU A 448 -6.69 -20.25 -22.65
N ILE A 449 -6.27 -19.58 -21.58
CA ILE A 449 -5.07 -18.71 -21.57
C ILE A 449 -3.81 -19.54 -21.85
N VAL A 450 -3.61 -20.64 -21.14
CA VAL A 450 -2.47 -21.55 -21.39
C VAL A 450 -2.45 -21.96 -22.85
N LYS A 451 -3.55 -22.56 -23.33
CA LYS A 451 -3.64 -23.12 -24.67
C LYS A 451 -3.51 -22.10 -25.80
N HIS A 452 -4.14 -20.92 -25.68
CA HIS A 452 -4.26 -19.97 -26.78
C HIS A 452 -3.33 -18.78 -26.70
N LEU A 453 -2.84 -18.43 -25.50
CA LEU A 453 -1.91 -17.31 -25.33
C LEU A 453 -0.46 -17.76 -25.14
N LEU A 454 -0.24 -18.81 -24.32
CA LEU A 454 1.12 -19.19 -23.91
C LEU A 454 1.71 -20.31 -24.76
N GLU A 455 0.94 -21.33 -25.15
CA GLU A 455 1.41 -22.48 -25.94
C GLU A 455 1.22 -22.31 -27.44
N CYS A 456 0.32 -21.44 -27.90
CA CYS A 456 0.00 -21.24 -29.29
C CYS A 456 0.52 -19.92 -29.85
N GLU A 457 1.35 -19.95 -30.88
CA GLU A 457 1.82 -18.73 -31.58
C GLU A 457 0.81 -18.19 -32.60
N GLY A 458 -0.17 -19.00 -33.02
CA GLY A 458 -1.18 -18.68 -34.03
C GLY A 458 -2.28 -17.74 -33.57
N VAL A 459 -3.25 -17.51 -34.44
CA VAL A 459 -4.45 -16.70 -34.12
C VAL A 459 -5.30 -17.43 -33.11
N VAL A 460 -5.93 -16.67 -32.19
CA VAL A 460 -6.92 -17.19 -31.23
C VAL A 460 -8.20 -17.54 -31.98
N LEU A 461 -8.53 -18.83 -32.08
CA LEU A 461 -9.75 -19.31 -32.71
C LEU A 461 -10.60 -20.08 -31.71
N LEU A 462 -11.72 -19.47 -31.32
CA LEU A 462 -12.70 -19.98 -30.36
C LEU A 462 -14.12 -19.74 -30.86
N PRO A 463 -14.54 -20.46 -31.91
CA PRO A 463 -15.83 -20.23 -32.58
C PRO A 463 -17.04 -20.44 -31.63
N GLU A 464 -16.88 -21.29 -30.61
CA GLU A 464 -17.90 -21.56 -29.60
C GLU A 464 -17.95 -20.48 -28.50
N HIS A 465 -16.92 -19.62 -28.40
CA HIS A 465 -16.80 -18.58 -27.39
C HIS A 465 -16.40 -17.22 -28.02
N PRO A 466 -17.29 -16.59 -28.78
CA PRO A 466 -16.99 -15.41 -29.59
C PRO A 466 -16.61 -14.17 -28.72
N SER A 467 -17.23 -13.95 -27.59
CA SER A 467 -16.91 -12.84 -26.68
C SER A 467 -15.53 -13.04 -26.04
N THR A 468 -15.26 -14.26 -25.56
CA THR A 468 -13.97 -14.66 -24.99
C THR A 468 -12.86 -14.62 -26.05
N GLN A 469 -13.16 -14.99 -27.30
CA GLN A 469 -12.18 -14.89 -28.41
C GLN A 469 -11.70 -13.46 -28.62
N VAL A 470 -12.61 -12.48 -28.60
CA VAL A 470 -12.26 -11.06 -28.73
C VAL A 470 -11.33 -10.62 -27.60
N LEU A 471 -11.68 -10.95 -26.37
CA LEU A 471 -10.87 -10.61 -25.19
C LEU A 471 -9.48 -11.30 -25.22
N LEU A 472 -9.41 -12.59 -25.52
CA LEU A 472 -8.13 -13.30 -25.60
C LEU A 472 -7.27 -12.84 -26.78
N THR A 473 -7.89 -12.42 -27.89
CA THR A 473 -7.17 -11.78 -29.00
C THR A 473 -6.51 -10.47 -28.55
N TYR A 474 -7.25 -9.62 -27.85
CA TYR A 474 -6.69 -8.41 -27.19
C TYR A 474 -5.57 -8.78 -26.21
N ALA A 475 -5.82 -9.75 -25.32
CA ALA A 475 -4.84 -10.17 -24.33
C ALA A 475 -3.55 -10.65 -24.98
N LYS A 476 -3.62 -11.39 -26.09
CA LYS A 476 -2.46 -11.88 -26.85
C LYS A 476 -1.64 -10.77 -27.50
N HIS A 477 -2.33 -9.85 -28.17
CA HIS A 477 -1.67 -8.82 -29.00
C HIS A 477 -1.32 -7.54 -28.23
N SER A 478 -1.89 -7.34 -27.03
CA SER A 478 -1.66 -6.12 -26.24
C SER A 478 -1.11 -6.46 -24.85
N LEU A 479 -1.83 -7.22 -24.04
CA LEU A 479 -1.45 -7.45 -22.63
C LEU A 479 -0.18 -8.32 -22.51
N LEU A 480 -0.14 -9.47 -23.20
CA LEU A 480 1.03 -10.36 -23.17
C LEU A 480 2.27 -9.70 -23.78
N VAL A 481 2.08 -8.87 -24.80
CA VAL A 481 3.18 -8.07 -25.38
C VAL A 481 3.68 -7.06 -24.35
N ALA A 482 2.77 -6.35 -23.67
CA ALA A 482 3.16 -5.39 -22.65
C ALA A 482 3.88 -6.05 -21.45
N LEU A 483 3.49 -7.26 -21.05
CA LEU A 483 4.21 -8.01 -20.02
C LEU A 483 5.62 -8.41 -20.47
N LYS A 484 5.77 -8.89 -21.71
CA LYS A 484 7.10 -9.19 -22.30
C LYS A 484 7.96 -7.93 -22.48
N ASP A 485 7.34 -6.82 -22.81
CA ASP A 485 8.04 -5.53 -22.86
C ASP A 485 8.47 -5.09 -21.47
N SER A 486 7.67 -5.33 -20.40
CA SER A 486 8.04 -5.06 -19.02
C SER A 486 9.30 -5.83 -18.61
N GLU A 487 9.38 -7.12 -18.93
CA GLU A 487 10.57 -7.95 -18.70
C GLU A 487 11.85 -7.32 -19.26
N ARG A 488 11.79 -6.81 -20.49
CA ARG A 488 12.92 -6.14 -21.15
C ARG A 488 13.18 -4.76 -20.58
N ASP A 489 12.12 -3.97 -20.43
CA ASP A 489 12.21 -2.52 -20.24
C ASP A 489 12.59 -2.13 -18.81
N GLU A 490 12.27 -2.93 -17.79
CA GLU A 490 12.65 -2.69 -16.39
C GLU A 490 14.18 -2.54 -16.24
N ILE A 491 14.94 -3.44 -16.81
CA ILE A 491 16.41 -3.38 -16.77
C ILE A 491 16.96 -2.37 -17.81
N ALA A 492 16.40 -2.37 -19.02
CA ALA A 492 16.83 -1.44 -20.06
C ALA A 492 16.68 0.03 -19.64
N ALA A 493 15.62 0.37 -18.91
CA ALA A 493 15.39 1.72 -18.40
C ALA A 493 16.45 2.15 -17.36
N ILE A 494 16.89 1.23 -16.49
CA ILE A 494 18.00 1.49 -15.55
C ILE A 494 19.27 1.84 -16.33
N ILE A 495 19.66 0.99 -17.28
CA ILE A 495 20.87 1.20 -18.09
C ILE A 495 20.77 2.50 -18.89
N LYS A 496 19.61 2.76 -19.49
CA LYS A 496 19.31 3.98 -20.24
C LYS A 496 19.42 5.24 -19.36
N GLY A 497 18.85 5.21 -18.15
CA GLY A 497 18.96 6.30 -17.18
C GLY A 497 20.39 6.57 -16.76
N LEU A 498 21.17 5.52 -16.46
CA LEU A 498 22.59 5.61 -16.14
C LEU A 498 23.47 6.05 -17.34
N ALA A 499 22.97 5.95 -18.56
CA ALA A 499 23.58 6.56 -19.74
C ALA A 499 23.20 8.06 -19.90
N GLY A 500 22.49 8.65 -18.94
CA GLY A 500 22.01 10.04 -18.99
C GLY A 500 20.91 10.26 -20.02
N GLN A 501 20.25 9.19 -20.48
CA GLN A 501 19.15 9.25 -21.43
C GLN A 501 17.81 9.37 -20.72
N PHE A 502 16.81 9.88 -21.45
CA PHE A 502 15.47 10.10 -20.94
C PHE A 502 14.71 8.79 -20.71
N VAL A 503 14.23 8.57 -19.49
CA VAL A 503 13.30 7.49 -19.15
C VAL A 503 11.87 8.02 -19.36
N ALA A 504 11.10 7.33 -20.21
CA ALA A 504 9.76 7.76 -20.58
C ALA A 504 8.81 7.76 -19.37
N PRO A 505 7.90 8.74 -19.25
CA PRO A 505 6.88 8.72 -18.21
C PRO A 505 5.78 7.69 -18.52
N GLY A 506 5.10 7.21 -17.49
CA GLY A 506 3.96 6.32 -17.60
C GLY A 506 2.96 6.50 -16.47
N PRO A 507 1.73 6.00 -16.62
CA PRO A 507 0.77 5.97 -15.52
C PRO A 507 1.18 4.93 -14.47
N SER A 508 0.61 5.05 -13.28
CA SER A 508 0.76 4.13 -12.15
C SER A 508 -0.61 3.66 -11.66
N GLY A 509 -0.65 2.57 -10.93
CA GLY A 509 -1.88 2.01 -10.38
C GLY A 509 -1.80 0.51 -10.20
N ALA A 510 -2.88 -0.13 -9.74
CA ALA A 510 -2.96 -1.57 -9.54
C ALA A 510 -3.45 -2.28 -10.80
N PRO A 511 -2.60 -3.07 -11.50
CA PRO A 511 -3.00 -3.81 -12.70
C PRO A 511 -4.16 -4.79 -12.42
N THR A 512 -4.18 -5.46 -11.27
CA THR A 512 -5.25 -6.39 -10.88
C THR A 512 -6.59 -5.71 -10.63
N ARG A 513 -6.59 -4.38 -10.44
CA ARG A 513 -7.80 -3.55 -10.36
C ARG A 513 -8.27 -3.04 -11.73
N GLY A 514 -7.74 -3.58 -12.81
CA GLY A 514 -8.11 -3.23 -14.19
C GLY A 514 -7.28 -2.09 -14.80
N ARG A 515 -6.21 -1.62 -14.14
CA ARG A 515 -5.32 -0.56 -14.66
C ARG A 515 -4.24 -1.14 -15.57
N LEU A 516 -4.66 -1.80 -16.67
CA LEU A 516 -3.71 -2.38 -17.64
C LEU A 516 -2.95 -1.33 -18.45
N ASP A 517 -3.38 -0.07 -18.44
CA ASP A 517 -2.66 1.07 -19.01
C ASP A 517 -1.32 1.37 -18.30
N THR A 518 -1.14 0.84 -17.10
CA THR A 518 0.12 0.91 -16.35
C THR A 518 1.22 0.00 -16.91
N LEU A 519 0.89 -0.89 -17.84
CA LEU A 519 1.82 -1.77 -18.53
C LEU A 519 2.15 -1.23 -19.94
N PRO A 520 3.36 -1.48 -20.47
CA PRO A 520 4.51 -2.10 -19.83
C PRO A 520 5.11 -1.25 -18.71
N THR A 521 5.80 -1.89 -17.75
CA THR A 521 6.65 -1.24 -16.76
C THR A 521 8.01 -0.84 -17.35
N GLY A 522 8.94 -0.36 -16.54
CA GLY A 522 10.21 0.24 -16.99
C GLY A 522 10.08 1.73 -17.29
N ARG A 523 9.09 2.40 -16.73
CA ARG A 523 8.78 3.81 -16.95
C ARG A 523 8.94 4.63 -15.67
N ASN A 524 9.15 5.93 -15.85
CA ASN A 524 9.16 6.89 -14.75
C ASN A 524 7.73 7.35 -14.47
N PHE A 525 6.99 6.62 -13.66
CA PHE A 525 5.58 6.86 -13.45
C PHE A 525 5.27 8.26 -12.88
N PHE A 526 4.11 8.77 -13.23
CA PHE A 526 3.56 10.04 -12.73
C PHE A 526 2.36 9.79 -11.82
N SER A 527 2.06 10.80 -10.98
CA SER A 527 0.88 10.78 -10.10
C SER A 527 -0.39 11.24 -10.83
N VAL A 528 -1.48 11.42 -10.08
CA VAL A 528 -2.77 11.89 -10.59
C VAL A 528 -2.91 13.41 -10.54
N ASP A 529 -3.84 13.97 -11.33
CA ASP A 529 -4.29 15.35 -11.14
C ASP A 529 -5.15 15.43 -9.86
N ASN A 530 -4.62 16.03 -8.80
CA ASN A 530 -5.30 16.15 -7.50
C ASN A 530 -6.63 16.92 -7.57
N ARG A 531 -6.85 17.74 -8.63
CA ARG A 531 -8.10 18.43 -8.88
C ARG A 531 -9.21 17.51 -9.41
N ALA A 532 -8.87 16.28 -9.82
CA ALA A 532 -9.81 15.26 -10.26
C ALA A 532 -10.20 14.28 -9.14
N ILE A 533 -9.88 14.60 -7.89
CA ILE A 533 -10.16 13.76 -6.71
C ILE A 533 -11.36 14.34 -5.93
N PRO A 534 -12.37 13.51 -5.62
CA PRO A 534 -12.57 12.13 -6.08
C PRO A 534 -13.01 12.06 -7.56
N SER A 535 -12.58 11.02 -8.26
CA SER A 535 -13.01 10.75 -9.62
C SER A 535 -14.48 10.26 -9.65
N LYS A 536 -15.13 10.29 -10.83
CA LYS A 536 -16.49 9.75 -10.98
C LYS A 536 -16.58 8.26 -10.67
N ALA A 537 -15.54 7.50 -11.03
CA ALA A 537 -15.47 6.08 -10.72
C ALA A 537 -15.31 5.84 -9.21
N ALA A 538 -14.43 6.60 -8.55
CA ALA A 538 -14.27 6.56 -7.11
C ALA A 538 -15.56 6.97 -6.39
N TRP A 539 -16.32 7.96 -6.92
CA TRP A 539 -17.61 8.33 -6.35
C TRP A 539 -18.62 7.17 -6.40
N ALA A 540 -18.73 6.50 -7.55
CA ALA A 540 -19.66 5.38 -7.71
C ALA A 540 -19.37 4.23 -6.75
N LEU A 541 -18.08 3.94 -6.50
CA LEU A 541 -17.68 2.95 -5.52
C LEU A 541 -17.87 3.45 -4.09
N GLY A 542 -17.43 4.67 -3.78
CA GLY A 542 -17.53 5.25 -2.44
C GLY A 542 -18.99 5.35 -1.94
N GLU A 543 -19.92 5.66 -2.83
CA GLU A 543 -21.36 5.65 -2.52
C GLU A 543 -21.86 4.25 -2.17
N LYS A 544 -21.52 3.23 -2.97
CA LYS A 544 -21.85 1.82 -2.68
C LYS A 544 -21.22 1.35 -1.36
N SER A 545 -19.94 1.67 -1.14
CA SER A 545 -19.24 1.28 0.06
C SER A 545 -19.84 1.94 1.31
N ALA A 546 -20.21 3.22 1.22
CA ALA A 546 -20.89 3.92 2.31
C ALA A 546 -22.23 3.27 2.64
N GLN A 547 -23.01 2.92 1.63
CA GLN A 547 -24.32 2.24 1.80
C GLN A 547 -24.13 0.85 2.44
N ALA A 548 -23.18 0.06 1.94
CA ALA A 548 -22.87 -1.26 2.46
C ALA A 548 -22.42 -1.22 3.93
N LEU A 549 -21.55 -0.26 4.29
CA LEU A 549 -21.09 -0.06 5.67
C LEU A 549 -22.25 0.30 6.60
N ILE A 550 -23.09 1.23 6.19
CA ILE A 550 -24.26 1.64 6.98
C ILE A 550 -25.22 0.46 7.17
N LEU A 551 -25.46 -0.31 6.11
CA LEU A 551 -26.35 -1.48 6.18
C LEU A 551 -25.78 -2.54 7.14
N ARG A 552 -24.50 -2.86 7.02
CA ARG A 552 -23.80 -3.81 7.90
C ARG A 552 -23.91 -3.38 9.37
N HIS A 553 -23.56 -2.13 9.65
CA HIS A 553 -23.61 -1.59 11.02
C HIS A 553 -25.04 -1.61 11.59
N LEU A 554 -26.04 -1.24 10.76
CA LEU A 554 -27.45 -1.26 11.16
C LEU A 554 -27.94 -2.70 11.46
N GLN A 555 -27.50 -3.69 10.69
CA GLN A 555 -27.83 -5.10 10.92
C GLN A 555 -27.20 -5.63 12.21
N GLU A 556 -25.98 -5.24 12.53
CA GLU A 556 -25.27 -5.72 13.72
C GLU A 556 -25.71 -5.01 15.00
N HIS A 557 -25.99 -3.70 14.93
CA HIS A 557 -26.20 -2.87 16.13
C HIS A 557 -27.62 -2.31 16.26
N GLY A 558 -28.45 -2.43 15.24
CA GLY A 558 -29.83 -1.92 15.24
C GLY A 558 -29.95 -0.39 15.16
N ASP A 559 -28.85 0.35 14.99
CA ASP A 559 -28.81 1.82 14.87
C ASP A 559 -27.79 2.25 13.79
N TYR A 560 -27.94 3.47 13.30
CA TYR A 560 -27.01 4.05 12.33
C TYR A 560 -25.68 4.44 13.00
N PRO A 561 -24.51 4.28 12.31
CA PRO A 561 -23.24 4.80 12.83
C PRO A 561 -23.32 6.34 12.92
N LYS A 562 -22.89 6.92 14.04
CA LYS A 562 -23.00 8.36 14.29
C LYS A 562 -21.69 9.09 13.97
N GLU A 563 -20.59 8.62 14.55
CA GLU A 563 -19.28 9.24 14.42
C GLU A 563 -18.23 8.17 14.01
N LEU A 564 -17.50 8.45 12.93
CA LEU A 564 -16.63 7.49 12.28
C LEU A 564 -15.24 8.10 12.02
N GLY A 565 -14.19 7.34 12.30
CA GLY A 565 -12.82 7.65 11.93
C GLY A 565 -12.39 6.87 10.69
N LEU A 566 -11.88 7.55 9.68
CA LEU A 566 -11.40 6.94 8.43
C LEU A 566 -9.92 7.24 8.24
N SER A 567 -9.12 6.19 8.09
CA SER A 567 -7.73 6.32 7.66
C SER A 567 -7.65 6.62 6.17
N VAL A 568 -6.90 7.65 5.78
CA VAL A 568 -6.79 8.09 4.38
C VAL A 568 -5.32 8.16 3.98
N TRP A 569 -4.94 7.28 3.05
CA TRP A 569 -3.58 7.20 2.54
C TRP A 569 -3.43 7.86 1.17
N GLY A 570 -2.32 8.58 1.00
CA GLY A 570 -2.02 9.23 -0.27
C GLY A 570 -1.81 8.24 -1.42
N THR A 571 -1.16 7.11 -1.16
CA THR A 571 -0.96 6.03 -2.14
C THR A 571 -2.29 5.44 -2.61
N ALA A 572 -3.18 5.05 -1.71
CA ALA A 572 -4.50 4.54 -2.05
C ALA A 572 -5.32 5.59 -2.84
N THR A 573 -5.27 6.86 -2.42
CA THR A 573 -5.94 7.97 -3.11
C THR A 573 -5.42 8.15 -4.55
N MET A 574 -4.11 8.04 -4.78
CA MET A 574 -3.54 8.10 -6.14
C MET A 574 -3.94 6.91 -6.99
N ARG A 575 -3.92 5.72 -6.42
CA ARG A 575 -4.22 4.45 -7.10
C ARG A 575 -5.68 4.35 -7.52
N THR A 576 -6.59 4.82 -6.68
CA THR A 576 -8.04 4.66 -6.85
C THR A 576 -8.74 5.85 -7.50
N GLY A 577 -8.10 7.02 -7.45
CA GLY A 577 -8.76 8.27 -7.78
C GLY A 577 -9.63 8.82 -6.63
N GLY A 578 -9.39 8.37 -5.39
CA GLY A 578 -9.99 8.93 -4.17
C GLY A 578 -11.21 8.19 -3.61
N ASP A 579 -11.18 6.86 -3.57
CA ASP A 579 -12.27 6.03 -3.00
C ASP A 579 -12.61 6.44 -1.56
N ASP A 580 -11.58 6.66 -0.71
CA ASP A 580 -11.75 7.03 0.69
C ASP A 580 -12.48 8.38 0.84
N ILE A 581 -12.09 9.35 0.05
CA ILE A 581 -12.70 10.69 0.05
C ILE A 581 -14.14 10.63 -0.47
N ALA A 582 -14.38 9.83 -1.50
CA ALA A 582 -15.71 9.61 -2.04
C ALA A 582 -16.64 8.95 -1.00
N GLN A 583 -16.16 7.93 -0.30
CA GLN A 583 -16.89 7.28 0.79
C GLN A 583 -17.18 8.26 1.93
N ALA A 584 -16.21 9.08 2.35
CA ALA A 584 -16.41 10.07 3.39
C ALA A 584 -17.47 11.11 3.00
N PHE A 585 -17.45 11.62 1.76
CA PHE A 585 -18.49 12.51 1.25
C PHE A 585 -19.85 11.84 1.23
N ALA A 586 -19.96 10.61 0.76
CA ALA A 586 -21.21 9.87 0.71
C ALA A 586 -21.78 9.64 2.11
N LEU A 587 -20.96 9.29 3.11
CA LEU A 587 -21.35 9.16 4.52
C LEU A 587 -21.92 10.46 5.09
N MET A 588 -21.25 11.59 4.80
CA MET A 588 -21.73 12.93 5.23
C MET A 588 -22.99 13.40 4.48
N GLY A 589 -23.31 12.79 3.34
CA GLY A 589 -24.42 13.22 2.47
C GLY A 589 -24.04 14.43 1.60
N VAL A 590 -22.83 14.41 1.05
CA VAL A 590 -22.31 15.42 0.10
C VAL A 590 -21.94 14.74 -1.21
N ARG A 591 -22.32 15.34 -2.33
CA ARG A 591 -22.04 14.83 -3.67
C ARG A 591 -21.09 15.78 -4.42
N PRO A 592 -19.92 15.32 -4.91
CA PRO A 592 -19.05 16.13 -5.74
C PRO A 592 -19.69 16.53 -7.07
N ILE A 593 -19.32 17.71 -7.59
CA ILE A 593 -19.74 18.22 -8.90
C ILE A 593 -18.48 18.36 -9.77
N TRP A 594 -18.52 17.75 -10.95
CA TRP A 594 -17.43 17.78 -11.91
C TRP A 594 -17.70 18.76 -13.03
N ALA A 595 -16.66 19.45 -13.48
CA ALA A 595 -16.76 20.34 -14.63
C ALA A 595 -17.17 19.57 -15.91
N ALA A 596 -18.03 20.17 -16.71
CA ALA A 596 -18.37 19.64 -18.02
C ALA A 596 -17.12 19.53 -18.92
N GLY A 597 -16.93 18.37 -19.55
CA GLY A 597 -15.80 18.13 -20.46
C GLY A 597 -14.44 17.90 -19.78
N SER A 598 -14.37 17.88 -18.44
CA SER A 598 -13.20 17.50 -17.69
C SER A 598 -13.57 16.62 -16.48
N ASN A 599 -12.58 15.93 -15.91
CA ASN A 599 -12.79 15.14 -14.70
C ASN A 599 -12.51 15.93 -13.40
N ARG A 600 -12.35 17.26 -13.49
CA ARG A 600 -12.03 18.09 -12.32
C ARG A 600 -13.25 18.33 -11.47
N VAL A 601 -13.09 18.15 -10.16
CA VAL A 601 -14.10 18.54 -9.16
C VAL A 601 -14.06 20.05 -9.04
N THR A 602 -15.20 20.70 -9.26
CA THR A 602 -15.34 22.16 -9.22
C THR A 602 -16.20 22.66 -8.08
N ASP A 603 -17.06 21.80 -7.54
CA ASP A 603 -18.01 22.14 -6.49
C ASP A 603 -18.55 20.86 -5.82
N PHE A 604 -19.45 21.01 -4.88
CA PHE A 604 -20.21 19.94 -4.26
C PHE A 604 -21.63 20.37 -3.97
N GLU A 605 -22.51 19.38 -3.79
CA GLU A 605 -23.91 19.56 -3.40
C GLU A 605 -24.15 18.87 -2.06
N VAL A 606 -24.83 19.58 -1.14
CA VAL A 606 -25.29 18.99 0.12
C VAL A 606 -26.68 18.37 -0.10
N LEU A 607 -26.76 17.05 0.00
CA LEU A 607 -28.03 16.31 -0.16
C LEU A 607 -28.83 16.40 1.15
N SER A 608 -30.15 16.60 1.07
CA SER A 608 -30.97 16.59 2.27
C SER A 608 -31.08 15.19 2.91
N CYS A 609 -31.25 15.09 4.21
CA CYS A 609 -31.52 13.82 4.89
C CYS A 609 -32.74 13.07 4.36
N MET A 610 -33.69 13.80 3.80
CA MET A 610 -34.85 13.19 3.11
C MET A 610 -34.44 12.43 1.84
N LEU A 611 -33.51 13.01 1.04
CA LEU A 611 -32.97 12.33 -0.15
C LEU A 611 -32.02 11.19 0.24
N LEU A 612 -31.30 11.33 1.32
CA LEU A 612 -30.39 10.28 1.82
C LEU A 612 -31.17 9.09 2.41
N GLY A 613 -32.40 9.30 2.89
CA GLY A 613 -33.19 8.29 3.61
C GLY A 613 -32.59 7.89 4.97
N ARG A 614 -31.60 8.65 5.49
CA ARG A 614 -30.88 8.34 6.71
C ARG A 614 -30.24 9.58 7.35
N PRO A 615 -29.83 9.54 8.60
CA PRO A 615 -29.01 10.59 9.19
C PRO A 615 -27.62 10.67 8.54
N ARG A 616 -26.97 11.83 8.73
CA ARG A 616 -25.58 12.04 8.33
C ARG A 616 -24.64 11.37 9.32
N VAL A 617 -23.56 10.81 8.80
CA VAL A 617 -22.45 10.29 9.61
C VAL A 617 -21.38 11.37 9.73
N ASP A 618 -20.91 11.64 10.95
CA ASP A 618 -19.88 12.62 11.23
C ASP A 618 -18.49 11.99 11.09
N VAL A 619 -17.84 12.20 9.94
CA VAL A 619 -16.60 11.52 9.58
C VAL A 619 -15.37 12.35 9.91
N THR A 620 -14.45 11.77 10.66
CA THR A 620 -13.12 12.32 10.95
C THR A 620 -12.07 11.60 10.08
N LEU A 621 -11.30 12.35 9.31
CA LEU A 621 -10.23 11.83 8.48
C LEU A 621 -8.90 11.84 9.26
N ARG A 622 -8.22 10.71 9.34
CA ARG A 622 -6.83 10.57 9.76
C ARG A 622 -5.97 10.40 8.52
N VAL A 623 -5.38 11.50 8.06
CA VAL A 623 -4.61 11.51 6.83
C VAL A 623 -3.15 11.15 7.05
N SER A 624 -2.55 10.43 6.10
CA SER A 624 -1.12 10.17 6.09
C SER A 624 -0.32 11.44 5.77
N GLY A 625 0.94 11.48 6.16
CA GLY A 625 1.83 12.62 5.87
C GLY A 625 1.98 12.87 4.37
N PHE A 626 2.00 11.80 3.58
CA PHE A 626 2.02 11.91 2.13
C PHE A 626 0.70 12.49 1.57
N PHE A 627 -0.46 12.05 2.05
CA PHE A 627 -1.75 12.63 1.66
C PHE A 627 -1.80 14.13 1.97
N ARG A 628 -1.38 14.51 3.19
CA ARG A 628 -1.28 15.92 3.61
C ARG A 628 -0.50 16.76 2.60
N ASP A 629 0.65 16.24 2.14
CA ASP A 629 1.53 17.00 1.25
C ASP A 629 1.03 17.06 -0.20
N ALA A 630 0.41 15.98 -0.69
CA ALA A 630 0.01 15.85 -2.09
C ALA A 630 -1.41 16.37 -2.37
N PHE A 631 -2.31 16.31 -1.38
CA PHE A 631 -3.74 16.54 -1.56
C PHE A 631 -4.30 17.71 -0.72
N ALA A 632 -3.53 18.76 -0.54
CA ALA A 632 -3.96 19.95 0.23
C ALA A 632 -5.29 20.53 -0.27
N SER A 633 -5.51 20.56 -1.59
CA SER A 633 -6.78 21.02 -2.19
C SER A 633 -7.97 20.11 -1.86
N VAL A 634 -7.73 18.81 -1.73
CA VAL A 634 -8.77 17.84 -1.35
C VAL A 634 -9.16 18.01 0.12
N MET A 635 -8.18 18.24 1.01
CA MET A 635 -8.46 18.58 2.41
C MET A 635 -9.28 19.87 2.55
N GLN A 636 -8.96 20.89 1.74
CA GLN A 636 -9.73 22.14 1.71
C GLN A 636 -11.15 21.92 1.19
N LEU A 637 -11.33 21.11 0.15
CA LEU A 637 -12.65 20.75 -0.37
C LEU A 637 -13.48 20.01 0.69
N TYR A 638 -12.85 19.08 1.42
CA TYR A 638 -13.50 18.33 2.49
C TYR A 638 -13.92 19.25 3.64
N ASP A 639 -13.06 20.12 4.12
CA ASP A 639 -13.40 21.10 5.16
C ASP A 639 -14.54 22.03 4.69
N ALA A 640 -14.48 22.52 3.46
CA ALA A 640 -15.54 23.35 2.90
C ALA A 640 -16.90 22.62 2.87
N ALA A 641 -16.91 21.33 2.56
CA ALA A 641 -18.10 20.49 2.62
C ALA A 641 -18.61 20.32 4.06
N VAL A 642 -17.71 20.11 5.04
CA VAL A 642 -18.09 20.08 6.47
C VAL A 642 -18.74 21.39 6.88
N GLN A 643 -18.15 22.54 6.54
CA GLN A 643 -18.72 23.86 6.86
C GLN A 643 -20.12 24.03 6.22
N ALA A 644 -20.26 23.66 4.95
CA ALA A 644 -21.55 23.73 4.24
C ALA A 644 -22.63 22.87 4.91
N VAL A 645 -22.28 21.64 5.33
CA VAL A 645 -23.20 20.75 6.06
C VAL A 645 -23.56 21.33 7.43
N VAL A 646 -22.61 21.94 8.14
CA VAL A 646 -22.89 22.59 9.43
C VAL A 646 -23.83 23.79 9.28
N ASP A 647 -23.70 24.54 8.18
CA ASP A 647 -24.54 25.69 7.91
C ASP A 647 -25.88 25.30 7.26
N TYR A 648 -26.02 24.06 6.79
CA TYR A 648 -27.24 23.55 6.18
C TYR A 648 -28.29 23.21 7.24
N GLU A 649 -29.40 23.97 7.23
CA GLU A 649 -30.52 23.78 8.16
C GLU A 649 -31.52 22.74 7.64
N GLU A 650 -31.73 21.71 8.42
CA GLU A 650 -32.67 20.63 8.11
C GLU A 650 -33.66 20.44 9.27
N PRO A 651 -34.92 20.06 8.96
CA PRO A 651 -35.87 19.67 9.99
C PRO A 651 -35.41 18.36 10.66
N GLY A 652 -35.65 18.24 11.97
CA GLY A 652 -35.34 17.03 12.74
C GLY A 652 -33.89 16.94 13.23
N LYS A 653 -33.49 15.72 13.59
CA LYS A 653 -32.17 15.43 14.24
C LYS A 653 -31.19 14.72 13.30
N GLY A 654 -31.43 14.68 12.01
CA GLY A 654 -30.62 13.93 11.05
C GLY A 654 -29.24 14.56 10.77
N ASN A 655 -29.06 15.87 10.97
CA ASN A 655 -27.75 16.52 10.76
C ASN A 655 -26.90 16.48 12.03
N LEU A 656 -26.31 15.34 12.32
CA LEU A 656 -25.45 15.11 13.48
C LEU A 656 -24.19 15.99 13.45
N ILE A 657 -23.64 16.25 12.26
CA ILE A 657 -22.43 17.07 12.10
C ILE A 657 -22.69 18.49 12.61
N ARG A 658 -23.81 19.10 12.23
CA ARG A 658 -24.22 20.41 12.74
C ARG A 658 -24.39 20.39 14.26
N GLN A 659 -25.11 19.39 14.78
CA GLN A 659 -25.35 19.27 16.24
C GLN A 659 -24.05 19.18 17.01
N ASN A 660 -23.15 18.30 16.61
CA ASN A 660 -21.84 18.09 17.24
C ASN A 660 -20.99 19.36 17.24
N VAL A 661 -20.93 20.06 16.10
CA VAL A 661 -20.15 21.31 15.99
C VAL A 661 -20.72 22.42 16.84
N LEU A 662 -22.05 22.62 16.83
CA LEU A 662 -22.67 23.67 17.62
C LEU A 662 -22.56 23.41 19.12
N GLN A 663 -22.74 22.16 19.54
CA GLN A 663 -22.53 21.76 20.93
C GLN A 663 -21.08 22.04 21.38
N ARG A 664 -20.12 21.55 20.61
CA ARG A 664 -18.70 21.74 20.95
C ARG A 664 -18.29 23.20 20.93
N GLN A 665 -18.80 24.00 20.00
CA GLN A 665 -18.59 25.44 19.98
C GLN A 665 -19.06 26.09 21.27
N GLN A 666 -20.23 25.71 21.78
CA GLN A 666 -20.75 26.24 23.02
C GLN A 666 -19.89 25.86 24.22
N GLU A 667 -19.42 24.61 24.29
CA GLU A 667 -18.49 24.14 25.33
C GLU A 667 -17.19 24.96 25.33
N LEU A 668 -16.58 25.16 24.17
CA LEU A 668 -15.32 25.92 24.03
C LEU A 668 -15.52 27.41 24.36
N GLN A 669 -16.65 28.00 24.02
CA GLN A 669 -16.99 29.38 24.45
C GLN A 669 -17.14 29.48 25.97
N THR A 670 -17.73 28.46 26.63
CA THR A 670 -17.83 28.43 28.08
C THR A 670 -16.44 28.34 28.75
N GLN A 671 -15.47 27.72 28.05
CA GLN A 671 -14.05 27.66 28.45
C GLN A 671 -13.26 28.93 28.14
N GLY A 672 -13.88 29.97 27.58
CA GLY A 672 -13.30 31.26 27.33
C GLY A 672 -12.82 31.55 25.92
N MET A 673 -13.03 30.65 24.99
CA MET A 673 -12.69 30.89 23.56
C MET A 673 -13.65 31.90 22.93
N SER A 674 -13.16 32.73 22.03
CA SER A 674 -14.03 33.56 21.21
C SER A 674 -14.97 32.73 20.34
N LYS A 675 -16.11 33.27 19.94
CA LYS A 675 -17.09 32.58 19.09
C LYS A 675 -16.48 32.07 17.78
N ILE A 676 -15.55 32.82 17.18
CA ILE A 676 -14.90 32.46 15.92
C ILE A 676 -13.91 31.30 16.16
N GLU A 677 -13.03 31.42 17.12
CA GLU A 677 -12.05 30.37 17.45
C GLU A 677 -12.74 29.07 17.88
N ALA A 678 -13.77 29.17 18.73
CA ALA A 678 -14.57 28.02 19.17
C ALA A 678 -15.26 27.32 17.99
N ARG A 679 -15.81 28.07 17.02
CA ARG A 679 -16.40 27.49 15.80
C ARG A 679 -15.34 26.79 14.94
N GLN A 680 -14.19 27.40 14.75
CA GLN A 680 -13.09 26.83 14.00
C GLN A 680 -12.62 25.52 14.60
N ALA A 681 -12.29 25.52 15.91
CA ALA A 681 -11.81 24.33 16.62
C ALA A 681 -12.85 23.20 16.67
N ALA A 682 -14.14 23.53 16.83
CA ALA A 682 -15.23 22.57 16.83
C ALA A 682 -15.46 21.90 15.45
N SER A 683 -15.05 22.55 14.37
CA SER A 683 -15.29 22.09 12.98
C SER A 683 -14.17 21.21 12.41
N TYR A 684 -13.00 21.11 13.03
CA TYR A 684 -11.91 20.31 12.50
C TYR A 684 -12.30 18.84 12.33
N ARG A 685 -12.09 18.30 11.12
CA ARG A 685 -12.37 16.89 10.75
C ARG A 685 -11.24 16.21 10.00
N VAL A 686 -10.15 16.93 9.70
CA VAL A 686 -8.98 16.41 9.01
C VAL A 686 -7.78 16.54 9.95
N PHE A 687 -7.23 15.39 10.36
CA PHE A 687 -6.09 15.34 11.28
C PHE A 687 -4.95 14.53 10.68
N GLY A 688 -3.73 14.93 10.93
CA GLY A 688 -2.54 14.28 10.45
C GLY A 688 -1.31 14.60 11.27
N SER A 689 -0.15 14.08 10.85
CA SER A 689 1.12 14.41 11.48
C SER A 689 1.52 15.86 11.20
N LYS A 690 2.42 16.41 12.02
CA LYS A 690 3.05 17.72 11.83
C LYS A 690 3.59 17.88 10.40
N PRO A 691 3.58 19.08 9.80
CA PRO A 691 4.24 19.32 8.54
C PRO A 691 5.69 18.84 8.54
N GLY A 692 6.07 18.01 7.54
CA GLY A 692 7.41 17.42 7.46
C GLY A 692 7.59 16.10 8.22
N ALA A 693 6.64 15.69 9.06
CA ALA A 693 6.63 14.38 9.72
C ALA A 693 5.76 13.36 8.98
N TYR A 694 6.13 12.09 9.07
CA TYR A 694 5.47 10.96 8.38
C TYR A 694 5.24 9.80 9.34
N GLY A 695 4.30 8.88 8.98
CA GLY A 695 3.88 7.77 9.83
C GLY A 695 2.85 8.15 10.87
N ALA A 696 2.60 7.26 11.82
CA ALA A 696 1.64 7.43 12.91
C ALA A 696 2.30 7.61 14.32
N GLY A 697 3.63 7.53 14.39
CA GLY A 697 4.39 7.68 15.62
C GLY A 697 4.53 6.41 16.48
N LEU A 698 4.03 5.27 15.99
CA LEU A 698 3.97 4.03 16.78
C LEU A 698 5.06 3.02 16.44
N GLN A 699 5.63 3.08 15.21
CA GLN A 699 6.49 2.02 14.72
C GLN A 699 7.69 1.75 15.62
N GLY A 700 8.44 2.78 15.98
CA GLY A 700 9.59 2.59 16.85
C GLY A 700 9.24 2.04 18.22
N LEU A 701 8.08 2.46 18.79
CA LEU A 701 7.55 1.95 20.05
C LEU A 701 7.29 0.45 19.99
N ILE A 702 6.64 0.02 18.92
CA ILE A 702 6.21 -1.37 18.74
C ILE A 702 7.40 -2.25 18.37
N ASP A 703 8.21 -1.87 17.38
CA ASP A 703 9.36 -2.65 16.89
C ASP A 703 10.42 -2.91 17.97
N GLU A 704 10.65 -1.93 18.83
CA GLU A 704 11.65 -2.01 19.90
C GLU A 704 11.03 -2.40 21.25
N ARG A 705 9.70 -2.62 21.29
CA ARG A 705 8.94 -2.98 22.51
C ARG A 705 9.16 -2.01 23.67
N CYS A 706 9.13 -0.70 23.38
CA CYS A 706 9.39 0.37 24.33
C CYS A 706 8.10 1.04 24.81
N TRP A 707 7.10 0.28 25.12
CA TRP A 707 5.84 0.70 25.71
C TRP A 707 5.46 -0.25 26.85
N ASP A 708 4.95 0.29 27.93
CA ASP A 708 4.54 -0.47 29.12
C ASP A 708 3.03 -0.77 29.08
N THR A 709 2.26 0.18 28.59
CA THR A 709 0.79 0.12 28.56
C THR A 709 0.24 0.58 27.21
N LYS A 710 -0.98 0.16 26.88
CA LYS A 710 -1.72 0.67 25.72
C LYS A 710 -1.93 2.20 25.75
N ALA A 711 -1.86 2.81 26.93
CA ALA A 711 -1.94 4.26 27.09
C ALA A 711 -0.73 4.98 26.47
N ASP A 712 0.47 4.40 26.55
CA ASP A 712 1.68 4.98 25.95
C ASP A 712 1.54 5.04 24.42
N LEU A 713 0.98 3.99 23.83
CA LEU A 713 0.70 3.94 22.39
C LEU A 713 -0.37 4.97 21.99
N ALA A 714 -1.43 5.11 22.79
CA ALA A 714 -2.49 6.08 22.50
C ALA A 714 -1.97 7.52 22.62
N GLU A 715 -1.16 7.82 23.64
CA GLU A 715 -0.55 9.14 23.82
C GLU A 715 0.37 9.48 22.63
N ALA A 716 1.23 8.57 22.22
CA ALA A 716 2.11 8.75 21.07
C ALA A 716 1.30 8.99 19.78
N TYR A 717 0.26 8.20 19.54
CA TYR A 717 -0.63 8.36 18.39
C TYR A 717 -1.30 9.74 18.34
N VAL A 718 -1.83 10.19 19.48
CA VAL A 718 -2.50 11.49 19.60
C VAL A 718 -1.51 12.64 19.43
N ASN A 719 -0.34 12.56 20.07
CA ASN A 719 0.71 13.58 19.94
C ASN A 719 1.19 13.69 18.48
N TRP A 720 1.37 12.57 17.81
CA TRP A 720 1.82 12.56 16.41
C TRP A 720 0.74 13.02 15.43
N GLY A 721 -0.50 12.62 15.65
CA GLY A 721 -1.65 12.87 14.78
C GLY A 721 -2.44 14.15 15.06
N GLY A 722 -2.08 14.91 16.10
CA GLY A 722 -2.87 16.03 16.62
C GLY A 722 -2.75 17.34 15.87
N PHE A 723 -2.49 17.34 14.56
CA PHE A 723 -2.46 18.54 13.74
C PHE A 723 -3.69 18.58 12.83
N ALA A 724 -4.43 19.69 12.82
CA ALA A 724 -5.60 19.92 11.97
C ALA A 724 -5.21 20.59 10.66
N TYR A 725 -5.91 20.19 9.58
CA TYR A 725 -5.68 20.63 8.21
C TYR A 725 -6.98 20.98 7.49
N GLY A 726 -6.84 21.63 6.32
CA GLY A 726 -7.93 21.86 5.37
C GLY A 726 -8.72 23.13 5.61
N ALA A 727 -8.83 23.61 6.86
CA ALA A 727 -9.62 24.77 7.19
C ALA A 727 -9.10 26.04 6.49
N LYS A 728 -10.02 26.82 5.91
CA LYS A 728 -9.68 28.00 5.10
C LYS A 728 -8.79 29.02 5.83
N HIS A 729 -9.01 29.21 7.15
CA HIS A 729 -8.23 30.14 7.95
C HIS A 729 -6.77 29.67 8.15
N LEU A 730 -6.47 28.41 7.96
CA LEU A 730 -5.12 27.83 8.06
C LEU A 730 -4.28 28.07 6.80
N LYS A 731 -4.87 28.57 5.70
CA LYS A 731 -4.18 28.90 4.44
C LYS A 731 -3.31 27.78 3.88
N GLY A 732 -3.69 26.53 4.13
CA GLY A 732 -2.97 25.33 3.69
C GLY A 732 -1.88 24.85 4.64
N GLU A 733 -1.68 25.52 5.76
CA GLU A 733 -0.78 25.11 6.84
C GLU A 733 -1.53 24.22 7.85
N GLY A 734 -0.78 23.39 8.58
CA GLY A 734 -1.33 22.63 9.70
C GLY A 734 -1.25 23.44 10.98
N VAL A 735 -2.18 23.23 11.90
CA VAL A 735 -2.15 23.83 13.24
C VAL A 735 -2.21 22.73 14.27
N GLU A 736 -1.44 22.87 15.35
CA GLU A 736 -1.53 21.99 16.50
C GLU A 736 -2.93 22.06 17.11
N ALA A 737 -3.62 20.94 17.17
CA ALA A 737 -5.02 20.81 17.60
C ALA A 737 -5.25 19.51 18.38
N LYS A 738 -4.29 19.14 19.26
CA LYS A 738 -4.31 17.89 20.03
C LYS A 738 -5.65 17.72 20.78
N ALA A 739 -6.08 18.74 21.52
CA ALA A 739 -7.34 18.68 22.29
C ALA A 739 -8.59 18.51 21.39
N ALA A 740 -8.57 19.05 20.16
CA ALA A 740 -9.66 18.82 19.22
C ALA A 740 -9.62 17.38 18.69
N PHE A 741 -8.44 16.83 18.44
CA PHE A 741 -8.27 15.42 18.00
C PHE A 741 -8.71 14.44 19.10
N GLU A 742 -8.26 14.63 20.34
CA GLU A 742 -8.70 13.84 21.51
C GLU A 742 -10.23 13.86 21.66
N HIS A 743 -10.83 15.05 21.56
CA HIS A 743 -12.29 15.18 21.60
C HIS A 743 -12.98 14.41 20.47
N ARG A 744 -12.43 14.39 19.27
CA ARG A 744 -12.99 13.60 18.16
C ARG A 744 -12.86 12.11 18.44
N LEU A 745 -11.65 11.65 18.79
CA LEU A 745 -11.38 10.24 19.09
C LEU A 745 -12.27 9.71 20.22
N SER A 746 -12.53 10.50 21.27
CA SER A 746 -13.40 10.08 22.39
C SER A 746 -14.87 9.86 22.02
N ARG A 747 -15.28 10.17 20.79
CA ARG A 747 -16.66 10.09 20.31
C ARG A 747 -16.86 9.10 19.17
N LEU A 748 -15.77 8.58 18.59
CA LEU A 748 -15.86 7.65 17.48
C LEU A 748 -16.45 6.32 17.93
N GLU A 749 -17.47 5.86 17.20
CA GLU A 749 -18.09 4.55 17.39
C GLU A 749 -17.49 3.52 16.42
N VAL A 750 -16.97 3.98 15.29
CA VAL A 750 -16.48 3.15 14.18
C VAL A 750 -15.13 3.65 13.70
N VAL A 751 -14.21 2.72 13.41
CA VAL A 751 -12.92 2.97 12.75
C VAL A 751 -12.87 2.19 11.45
N VAL A 752 -12.51 2.86 10.35
CA VAL A 752 -12.52 2.28 9.00
C VAL A 752 -11.15 2.40 8.33
N GLN A 753 -10.75 1.31 7.68
CA GLN A 753 -9.66 1.26 6.74
C GLN A 753 -10.14 0.60 5.44
N ASN A 754 -9.82 1.20 4.29
CA ASN A 754 -10.15 0.62 2.99
C ASN A 754 -8.96 -0.13 2.40
N GLN A 755 -9.22 -1.30 1.82
CA GLN A 755 -8.28 -2.12 1.07
C GLN A 755 -8.67 -2.10 -0.41
N ASP A 756 -7.90 -1.45 -1.26
CA ASP A 756 -8.31 -1.15 -2.64
C ASP A 756 -7.85 -2.17 -3.68
N ASN A 757 -6.95 -3.08 -3.34
CA ASN A 757 -6.43 -4.12 -4.26
C ASN A 757 -6.03 -5.38 -3.50
N ARG A 758 -5.68 -6.46 -4.23
CA ARG A 758 -5.24 -7.74 -3.67
C ARG A 758 -3.76 -8.07 -3.91
N GLU A 759 -3.03 -7.18 -4.56
CA GLU A 759 -1.58 -7.30 -4.71
C GLU A 759 -0.83 -7.11 -3.38
N HIS A 760 -1.56 -6.67 -2.37
CA HIS A 760 -1.10 -6.32 -1.04
C HIS A 760 -2.28 -6.45 -0.05
N ASP A 761 -2.04 -6.96 1.16
CA ASP A 761 -3.06 -7.15 2.19
C ASP A 761 -2.64 -6.59 3.56
N ILE A 762 -3.53 -6.72 4.55
CA ILE A 762 -3.34 -6.15 5.89
C ILE A 762 -2.07 -6.65 6.61
N LEU A 763 -1.57 -7.84 6.26
CA LEU A 763 -0.36 -8.42 6.86
C LEU A 763 0.91 -8.20 6.00
N ASP A 764 0.88 -7.22 5.09
CA ASP A 764 2.02 -6.85 4.25
C ASP A 764 2.68 -5.54 4.65
N SER A 765 2.06 -4.76 5.54
CA SER A 765 2.60 -3.48 6.01
C SER A 765 2.24 -3.22 7.48
N ASP A 766 3.19 -2.68 8.21
CA ASP A 766 3.03 -2.15 9.55
C ASP A 766 2.11 -0.92 9.61
N ASP A 767 1.88 -0.24 8.50
CA ASP A 767 1.00 0.93 8.42
C ASP A 767 -0.44 0.63 8.86
N TYR A 768 -0.95 -0.59 8.64
CA TYR A 768 -2.30 -0.94 9.04
C TYR A 768 -2.47 -0.89 10.55
N TYR A 769 -1.61 -1.55 11.31
CA TYR A 769 -1.72 -1.52 12.77
C TYR A 769 -1.32 -0.15 13.34
N GLN A 770 -0.44 0.60 12.68
CA GLN A 770 -0.07 1.94 13.10
C GLN A 770 -1.23 2.93 12.94
N PHE A 771 -1.85 3.01 11.76
CA PHE A 771 -2.91 3.99 11.48
C PHE A 771 -4.26 3.56 12.04
N GLN A 772 -4.76 2.41 11.61
CA GLN A 772 -6.06 1.91 12.06
C GLN A 772 -6.00 1.38 13.49
N GLY A 773 -5.04 0.51 13.79
CA GLY A 773 -4.87 -0.05 15.14
C GLY A 773 -4.56 1.02 16.17
N GLY A 774 -3.69 1.99 15.84
CA GLY A 774 -3.42 3.15 16.70
C GLY A 774 -4.65 3.99 16.95
N MET A 775 -5.49 4.23 15.93
CA MET A 775 -6.76 4.95 16.10
C MET A 775 -7.72 4.17 17.00
N ALA A 776 -7.89 2.88 16.75
CA ALA A 776 -8.78 2.04 17.55
C ALA A 776 -8.35 1.96 19.01
N ASN A 777 -7.04 1.86 19.27
CA ASN A 777 -6.49 1.89 20.62
C ASN A 777 -6.73 3.25 21.33
N ALA A 778 -6.48 4.35 20.64
CA ALA A 778 -6.72 5.69 21.18
C ALA A 778 -8.21 5.92 21.45
N VAL A 779 -9.10 5.50 20.57
CA VAL A 779 -10.56 5.55 20.80
C VAL A 779 -10.95 4.74 22.01
N THR A 780 -10.46 3.49 22.12
CA THR A 780 -10.79 2.60 23.24
C THR A 780 -10.48 3.25 24.60
N LEU A 781 -9.34 3.93 24.68
CA LEU A 781 -8.91 4.59 25.92
C LEU A 781 -9.65 5.90 26.19
N LEU A 782 -9.89 6.71 25.17
CA LEU A 782 -10.52 8.03 25.33
C LEU A 782 -12.05 7.95 25.46
N ALA A 783 -12.67 6.97 24.81
CA ALA A 783 -14.12 6.73 24.89
C ALA A 783 -14.50 5.70 25.98
N GLU A 784 -13.51 5.05 26.63
CA GLU A 784 -13.70 3.93 27.58
C GLU A 784 -14.52 2.77 26.97
N LYS A 785 -14.55 2.68 25.65
CA LYS A 785 -15.25 1.67 24.86
C LYS A 785 -14.52 1.40 23.54
N ALA A 786 -14.34 0.15 23.19
CA ALA A 786 -13.78 -0.23 21.90
C ALA A 786 -14.70 0.18 20.76
N PRO A 787 -14.17 0.77 19.67
CA PRO A 787 -14.94 1.03 18.48
C PRO A 787 -15.15 -0.26 17.67
N GLU A 788 -16.19 -0.28 16.82
CA GLU A 788 -16.25 -1.27 15.75
C GLU A 788 -15.17 -0.96 14.70
N ILE A 789 -14.47 -2.00 14.24
CA ILE A 789 -13.39 -1.84 13.28
C ILE A 789 -13.77 -2.55 12.00
N TYR A 790 -13.96 -1.78 10.92
CA TYR A 790 -14.27 -2.31 9.60
C TYR A 790 -13.09 -2.12 8.64
N LEU A 791 -12.82 -3.18 7.88
CA LEU A 791 -11.99 -3.17 6.68
C LEU A 791 -12.89 -3.35 5.47
N ASN A 792 -12.93 -2.34 4.62
CA ASN A 792 -13.75 -2.40 3.41
C ASN A 792 -12.88 -2.88 2.24
N ASP A 793 -13.32 -3.96 1.62
CA ASP A 793 -12.68 -4.50 0.43
C ASP A 793 -13.20 -3.80 -0.83
N HIS A 794 -12.38 -2.95 -1.38
CA HIS A 794 -12.62 -2.22 -2.64
C HIS A 794 -11.90 -2.83 -3.84
N SER A 795 -11.28 -3.99 -3.69
CA SER A 795 -10.53 -4.66 -4.77
C SER A 795 -11.42 -5.04 -5.96
N ASN A 796 -12.71 -5.30 -5.70
CA ASN A 796 -13.75 -5.38 -6.72
C ASN A 796 -14.63 -4.11 -6.67
N PRO A 797 -14.43 -3.14 -7.58
CA PRO A 797 -15.19 -1.88 -7.56
C PRO A 797 -16.69 -2.04 -7.81
N SER A 798 -17.12 -3.16 -8.38
CA SER A 798 -18.55 -3.42 -8.63
C SER A 798 -19.30 -3.81 -7.36
N VAL A 799 -18.61 -4.52 -6.44
CA VAL A 799 -19.21 -5.11 -5.23
C VAL A 799 -18.24 -4.93 -4.06
N PRO A 800 -18.21 -3.75 -3.41
CA PRO A 800 -17.43 -3.56 -2.20
C PRO A 800 -17.98 -4.43 -1.06
N LYS A 801 -17.09 -5.07 -0.31
CA LYS A 801 -17.44 -5.91 0.84
C LYS A 801 -16.98 -5.23 2.14
N ILE A 802 -17.82 -5.27 3.15
CA ILE A 802 -17.49 -4.73 4.48
C ILE A 802 -17.20 -5.92 5.40
N ARG A 803 -16.00 -5.95 5.97
CA ARG A 803 -15.57 -6.97 6.94
C ARG A 803 -15.14 -6.32 8.25
N THR A 804 -15.37 -7.01 9.35
CA THR A 804 -14.71 -6.67 10.62
C THR A 804 -13.21 -6.95 10.52
N LEU A 805 -12.42 -6.37 11.43
CA LEU A 805 -10.98 -6.67 11.52
C LEU A 805 -10.73 -8.18 11.70
N LYS A 806 -11.52 -8.84 12.55
CA LYS A 806 -11.41 -10.28 12.80
C LYS A 806 -11.67 -11.09 11.52
N GLU A 807 -12.75 -10.78 10.80
CA GLU A 807 -13.09 -11.46 9.54
C GLU A 807 -11.99 -11.30 8.48
N GLU A 808 -11.43 -10.09 8.33
CA GLU A 808 -10.37 -9.86 7.34
C GLU A 808 -9.06 -10.53 7.74
N LEU A 809 -8.67 -10.48 9.02
CA LEU A 809 -7.47 -11.20 9.50
C LEU A 809 -7.60 -12.70 9.28
N ASN A 810 -8.73 -13.30 9.66
CA ASN A 810 -8.98 -14.72 9.47
C ASN A 810 -8.91 -15.09 7.98
N ARG A 811 -9.56 -14.29 7.14
CA ARG A 811 -9.50 -14.50 5.69
C ARG A 811 -8.06 -14.48 5.16
N VAL A 812 -7.24 -13.50 5.56
CA VAL A 812 -5.85 -13.39 5.10
C VAL A 812 -4.99 -14.53 5.65
N VAL A 813 -5.15 -14.87 6.93
CA VAL A 813 -4.43 -15.98 7.55
C VAL A 813 -4.73 -17.29 6.83
N ARG A 814 -6.02 -17.59 6.60
CA ARG A 814 -6.44 -18.85 5.95
C ARG A 814 -6.14 -18.86 4.46
N SER A 815 -6.43 -17.78 3.73
CA SER A 815 -6.21 -17.77 2.29
C SER A 815 -4.73 -17.69 1.89
N ARG A 816 -3.87 -17.03 2.70
CA ARG A 816 -2.47 -16.78 2.36
C ARG A 816 -1.48 -17.35 3.37
N VAL A 817 -1.49 -16.89 4.63
CA VAL A 817 -0.37 -17.13 5.57
C VAL A 817 -0.16 -18.62 5.85
N LEU A 818 -1.25 -19.38 6.03
CA LEU A 818 -1.22 -20.81 6.25
C LEU A 818 -1.29 -21.63 4.95
N ASN A 819 -1.44 -21.00 3.80
CA ASN A 819 -1.63 -21.67 2.52
C ASN A 819 -0.30 -22.24 2.00
N PRO A 820 -0.21 -23.58 1.79
CA PRO A 820 0.99 -24.22 1.24
C PRO A 820 1.45 -23.60 -0.07
N LYS A 821 0.53 -23.23 -0.96
CA LYS A 821 0.83 -22.59 -2.25
C LYS A 821 1.63 -21.30 -2.08
N TRP A 822 1.27 -20.47 -1.12
CA TRP A 822 2.03 -19.25 -0.81
C TRP A 822 3.35 -19.56 -0.13
N ILE A 823 3.36 -20.48 0.84
CA ILE A 823 4.57 -20.87 1.59
C ILE A 823 5.63 -21.44 0.64
N GLU A 824 5.25 -22.36 -0.23
CA GLU A 824 6.14 -22.96 -1.23
C GLU A 824 6.70 -21.91 -2.19
N ALA A 825 5.83 -21.01 -2.68
CA ALA A 825 6.25 -19.92 -3.54
C ALA A 825 7.23 -18.96 -2.85
N MET A 826 7.07 -18.69 -1.54
CA MET A 826 8.04 -17.88 -0.79
C MET A 826 9.36 -18.61 -0.59
N GLN A 827 9.36 -19.92 -0.39
CA GLN A 827 10.59 -20.71 -0.25
C GLN A 827 11.50 -20.64 -1.48
N GLU A 828 10.94 -20.48 -2.68
CA GLU A 828 11.71 -20.27 -3.93
C GLU A 828 12.60 -19.01 -3.90
N HIS A 829 12.30 -18.06 -3.01
CA HIS A 829 13.01 -16.79 -2.87
C HIS A 829 14.03 -16.77 -1.71
N GLY A 830 14.25 -17.91 -1.05
CA GLY A 830 15.28 -18.08 -0.01
C GLY A 830 15.18 -17.03 1.10
N TYR A 831 16.26 -16.26 1.32
CA TYR A 831 16.30 -15.21 2.35
C TYR A 831 15.11 -14.22 2.23
N LYS A 832 14.79 -13.76 1.02
CA LYS A 832 13.73 -12.77 0.85
C LYS A 832 12.33 -13.38 1.09
N GLY A 833 12.12 -14.63 0.72
CA GLY A 833 10.88 -15.35 1.04
C GLY A 833 10.70 -15.58 2.54
N ALA A 834 11.76 -15.99 3.23
CA ALA A 834 11.76 -16.13 4.70
C ALA A 834 11.47 -14.78 5.39
N PHE A 835 12.04 -13.69 4.86
CA PHE A 835 11.76 -12.32 5.31
C PHE A 835 10.25 -11.98 5.20
N GLU A 836 9.60 -12.28 4.05
CA GLU A 836 8.17 -12.01 3.83
C GLU A 836 7.28 -12.82 4.78
N MET A 837 7.62 -14.10 4.99
CA MET A 837 6.90 -14.95 5.94
C MET A 837 7.01 -14.42 7.36
N ALA A 838 8.22 -14.06 7.81
CA ALA A 838 8.43 -13.48 9.13
C ALA A 838 7.72 -12.13 9.29
N ALA A 839 7.71 -11.28 8.24
CA ALA A 839 7.00 -10.01 8.26
C ALA A 839 5.50 -10.18 8.46
N SER A 840 4.88 -11.14 7.74
CA SER A 840 3.45 -11.42 7.88
C SER A 840 3.07 -11.87 9.31
N ILE A 841 3.96 -12.59 10.01
CA ILE A 841 3.75 -12.98 11.41
C ILE A 841 3.99 -11.80 12.36
N ASP A 842 5.00 -10.96 12.09
CA ASP A 842 5.27 -9.76 12.91
C ASP A 842 4.09 -8.76 12.85
N TYR A 843 3.35 -8.70 11.74
CA TYR A 843 2.21 -7.79 11.54
C TYR A 843 0.87 -8.37 12.02
N LEU A 844 0.79 -9.69 12.23
CA LEU A 844 -0.39 -10.36 12.81
C LEU A 844 -0.58 -10.03 14.29
#